data_ea84d985c702b9964e693e89ff455872
#
_entry.id   ea84d985c702b9964e693e89ff455872
#
_cell.length_a   1.000
_cell.length_b   1.000
_cell.length_c   1.000
_cell.angle_alpha   90.00
_cell.angle_beta   90.00
_cell.angle_gamma   90.00
#
_symmetry.space_group_name_H-M   'P 1'
#
loop_
_entity.id
_entity.type
_entity.pdbx_description
1 polymer ?
#
loop_
_entity_poly.entity_id
_entity_poly.type
_entity_poly.pdbx_seq_one_letter_code
_entity_poly.pdbx_strand_id
1 'polypeptide(L)'
;MIQATHNDERYELLSPTLLPRASGFLWNESMMVHVNCRGYIVAQFMQPEPAKYSHAPNLEAKTFMQPEQPYYAHHPGRFVYVKDEEDGTVFSAPYEPVRAELEQYSFSVGKHDIHWQVLHNGLEIGMTLTLPKNDPHELWKITVRNVSGAHRRVSLYPYFTIGYMSWMNQSGEYRPDLQAIVASSITPYQKYKDYDKIKHLKDKTFLLAEREPTAWEANQEEFEGEGGIMHPSALHADTLAGGEARYETPAAVLQYKLDLKAGEEQEFRLVFGPAQHESEIADIRRRYFSPTEPTEPAKHTDLKDYAHTSTATSGSLERSFESKDTYSDVENTGDREHTETMRHAANENSLSTPAQDGFTAAAQEYAAYISAGKGPLEIHTPDADLDNFVNHWLPRQMYYHGATNRLTTDPQTRNYLQDHMGMSYIMPEVARNAFITALAQQESSGAMPDGIILHPDAELKYINQVPHTDHCVWLPICLSTYLDETNDYALLAEILPFADSSEPATVFEHMNRAMQWLAQDRDERGLNYIRQGDWCDPMNMVGYKGKGVSGWLTIATAYAFNVWADICEAGGHAEHAAQHRLAAKETNAIVNQYLWDGDWYARGITDDNVVFGVHTDKEGRIFINPQGWALLSGAADASQQQKLIRAVEEQLESPYGVEKLAPSFTAMREDVGRVTQKHPGSAENGAVYNHAAAFYIYGLYEAGEQEHAYRLLRKMLPGPDREDILQRGQLPVFIPNYYRGAYRQFPKTAGRSSHLFNTGTAPWVYRCLVDGLFGVQGTAQGLRIQPQLPSAWQQAAIKRSFRGALLDIQITRAAGVSATEVYVEGRLIPDGVLKDLDSGALYQVQVKLPVV
;
A
#
# COMPACT_ATOMS: atom_id res chain seq x y z
N MET A 1 20.46 -16.08 9.26
CA MET A 1 19.34 -16.18 10.17
C MET A 1 18.49 -14.94 9.99
N ILE A 2 17.19 -15.00 10.20
CA ILE A 2 16.30 -13.84 10.15
C ILE A 2 16.05 -13.42 11.59
N GLN A 3 16.19 -12.14 11.90
CA GLN A 3 16.03 -11.63 13.26
C GLN A 3 15.23 -10.32 13.22
N ALA A 4 14.28 -10.15 14.15
CA ALA A 4 13.81 -8.83 14.51
C ALA A 4 14.91 -8.16 15.35
N THR A 5 15.23 -6.92 15.04
CA THR A 5 16.24 -6.14 15.76
C THR A 5 15.58 -5.05 16.60
N HIS A 6 16.33 -4.59 17.56
CA HIS A 6 16.01 -3.56 18.56
C HIS A 6 14.65 -2.85 18.39
N ASN A 7 13.77 -3.07 19.36
CA ASN A 7 12.41 -2.51 19.42
C ASN A 7 11.44 -2.98 18.32
N ASP A 8 11.73 -4.13 17.67
CA ASP A 8 10.86 -4.75 16.66
C ASP A 8 10.52 -3.87 15.43
N GLU A 9 11.22 -2.76 15.25
CA GLU A 9 11.01 -1.80 14.15
C GLU A 9 11.78 -2.15 12.88
N ARG A 10 12.56 -3.23 12.91
CA ARG A 10 13.45 -3.62 11.83
C ARG A 10 13.59 -5.14 11.75
N TYR A 11 13.68 -5.67 10.54
CA TYR A 11 14.05 -7.06 10.29
C TYR A 11 15.39 -7.16 9.60
N GLU A 12 16.23 -8.10 10.04
CA GLU A 12 17.55 -8.34 9.52
C GLU A 12 17.70 -9.75 8.96
N LEU A 13 18.30 -9.87 7.79
CA LEU A 13 18.67 -11.12 7.11
C LEU A 13 20.20 -11.21 7.01
N LEU A 14 20.78 -12.24 7.60
CA LEU A 14 22.25 -12.40 7.69
C LEU A 14 22.83 -13.31 6.59
N SER A 15 22.18 -13.44 5.46
CA SER A 15 22.69 -14.23 4.32
C SER A 15 22.00 -13.81 3.02
N PRO A 16 22.74 -13.52 1.96
CA PRO A 16 22.14 -13.18 0.68
C PRO A 16 21.56 -14.38 -0.08
N THR A 17 21.86 -15.61 0.38
CA THR A 17 21.46 -16.85 -0.29
C THR A 17 20.39 -17.64 0.45
N LEU A 18 20.21 -17.38 1.75
CA LEU A 18 19.21 -18.08 2.56
C LEU A 18 17.77 -17.74 2.11
N LEU A 19 17.51 -16.50 1.83
CA LEU A 19 16.21 -16.00 1.40
C LEU A 19 16.40 -15.01 0.23
N PRO A 20 16.81 -15.48 -0.95
CA PRO A 20 17.29 -14.61 -2.04
C PRO A 20 16.22 -13.67 -2.62
N ARG A 21 14.95 -13.88 -2.27
CA ARG A 21 13.84 -13.03 -2.65
C ARG A 21 13.41 -12.04 -1.58
N ALA A 22 14.05 -12.08 -0.40
CA ALA A 22 13.73 -11.14 0.67
C ALA A 22 13.82 -9.70 0.15
N SER A 23 12.80 -8.94 0.46
CA SER A 23 12.66 -7.57 -0.03
C SER A 23 12.01 -6.66 1.00
N GLY A 24 12.24 -5.36 0.82
CA GLY A 24 11.57 -4.29 1.50
C GLY A 24 11.02 -3.28 0.49
N PHE A 25 10.17 -2.39 0.98
CA PHE A 25 9.60 -1.30 0.20
C PHE A 25 9.79 0.01 0.94
N LEU A 26 10.23 1.04 0.21
CA LEU A 26 10.14 2.41 0.65
C LEU A 26 9.20 3.16 -0.29
N TRP A 27 8.47 4.12 0.21
CA TRP A 27 7.51 4.90 -0.55
C TRP A 27 7.35 6.29 0.06
N ASN A 28 7.04 7.26 -0.76
CA ASN A 28 6.67 8.60 -0.36
C ASN A 28 5.46 9.08 -1.19
N GLU A 29 5.16 10.36 -1.18
CA GLU A 29 4.00 10.91 -1.89
C GLU A 29 4.08 10.76 -3.42
N SER A 30 5.27 10.55 -3.99
CA SER A 30 5.49 10.58 -5.43
C SER A 30 6.16 9.33 -6.01
N MET A 31 6.74 8.46 -5.18
CA MET A 31 7.46 7.28 -5.66
C MET A 31 7.35 6.09 -4.72
N MET A 32 7.66 4.92 -5.26
CA MET A 32 7.85 3.67 -4.54
C MET A 32 9.11 2.98 -5.02
N VAL A 33 9.86 2.41 -4.10
CA VAL A 33 11.06 1.61 -4.39
C VAL A 33 10.86 0.20 -3.81
N HIS A 34 10.96 -0.80 -4.67
CA HIS A 34 11.03 -2.21 -4.28
C HIS A 34 12.50 -2.63 -4.26
N VAL A 35 12.95 -3.11 -3.13
CA VAL A 35 14.35 -3.37 -2.86
C VAL A 35 14.56 -4.82 -2.47
N ASN A 36 15.47 -5.52 -3.13
CA ASN A 36 15.82 -6.90 -2.85
C ASN A 36 17.10 -6.98 -2.02
N CYS A 37 17.21 -7.98 -1.15
CA CYS A 37 18.37 -8.18 -0.28
C CYS A 37 19.72 -8.30 -1.03
N ARG A 38 19.71 -8.65 -2.32
CA ARG A 38 20.92 -8.86 -3.11
C ARG A 38 21.39 -7.62 -3.88
N GLY A 39 20.64 -6.49 -3.79
CA GLY A 39 20.96 -5.24 -4.49
C GLY A 39 20.13 -4.97 -5.75
N TYR A 40 19.21 -5.87 -6.11
CA TYR A 40 18.23 -5.59 -7.15
C TYR A 40 17.22 -4.58 -6.64
N ILE A 41 16.97 -3.55 -7.42
CA ILE A 41 16.08 -2.45 -7.05
C ILE A 41 15.28 -2.02 -8.27
N VAL A 42 14.00 -1.81 -8.05
CA VAL A 42 13.10 -1.23 -9.05
C VAL A 42 12.38 -0.05 -8.41
N ALA A 43 12.54 1.12 -8.99
CA ALA A 43 11.83 2.32 -8.57
C ALA A 43 10.71 2.64 -9.56
N GLN A 44 9.61 3.15 -9.02
CA GLN A 44 8.47 3.64 -9.78
C GLN A 44 8.08 5.00 -9.21
N PHE A 45 7.90 5.99 -10.06
CA PHE A 45 7.39 7.29 -9.66
C PHE A 45 6.16 7.66 -10.48
N MET A 46 5.27 8.42 -9.87
CA MET A 46 4.05 8.90 -10.50
C MET A 46 4.32 10.19 -11.27
N GLN A 47 3.76 10.29 -12.47
CA GLN A 47 3.65 11.53 -13.20
C GLN A 47 2.18 11.90 -13.35
N PRO A 48 1.82 13.20 -13.30
CA PRO A 48 0.42 13.60 -13.20
C PRO A 48 -0.41 13.26 -14.43
N GLU A 49 0.24 12.96 -15.60
CA GLU A 49 -0.56 13.05 -16.78
C GLU A 49 -0.09 12.30 -18.01
N PRO A 50 -0.98 11.47 -18.57
CA PRO A 50 -1.95 10.61 -17.91
C PRO A 50 -1.22 9.59 -17.05
N ALA A 51 -1.66 9.24 -15.87
CA ALA A 51 -1.04 8.32 -14.90
C ALA A 51 0.20 7.54 -15.40
N LYS A 52 1.30 8.23 -15.56
CA LYS A 52 2.55 7.68 -16.09
C LYS A 52 3.46 7.21 -14.97
N TYR A 53 4.17 6.15 -15.26
CA TYR A 53 5.20 5.61 -14.38
C TYR A 53 6.52 5.53 -15.14
N SER A 54 7.60 5.92 -14.48
CA SER A 54 8.96 5.68 -14.93
C SER A 54 9.68 4.80 -13.92
N HIS A 55 10.59 3.99 -14.38
CA HIS A 55 11.34 3.07 -13.57
C HIS A 55 12.58 2.59 -14.30
N ALA A 56 13.54 2.15 -13.55
CA ALA A 56 14.79 1.63 -14.08
C ALA A 56 14.85 0.12 -13.90
N PRO A 57 15.47 -0.60 -14.81
CA PRO A 57 15.86 -0.22 -16.16
C PRO A 57 14.79 -0.65 -17.18
N ASN A 58 14.42 0.18 -18.09
CA ASN A 58 13.58 -0.12 -19.25
C ASN A 58 12.29 -0.93 -19.01
N LEU A 59 11.78 -0.88 -17.79
CA LEU A 59 10.64 -1.67 -17.36
C LEU A 59 9.44 -0.76 -17.13
N GLU A 60 8.27 -1.23 -17.49
CA GLU A 60 7.02 -0.52 -17.24
C GLU A 60 6.53 -0.74 -15.80
N ALA A 61 5.58 0.07 -15.38
CA ALA A 61 4.89 -0.04 -14.08
C ALA A 61 4.40 -1.45 -13.75
N LYS A 62 4.12 -2.26 -14.72
CA LYS A 62 3.80 -3.70 -14.58
C LYS A 62 4.85 -4.50 -13.84
N THR A 63 6.06 -3.99 -13.74
CA THR A 63 7.17 -4.61 -13.02
C THR A 63 6.82 -4.96 -11.59
N PHE A 64 6.01 -4.14 -10.91
CA PHE A 64 5.55 -4.45 -9.58
C PHE A 64 4.60 -5.65 -9.51
N MET A 65 4.05 -6.08 -10.63
CA MET A 65 3.20 -7.26 -10.69
C MET A 65 3.99 -8.57 -10.60
N GLN A 66 5.25 -8.57 -11.01
CA GLN A 66 6.15 -9.74 -10.98
C GLN A 66 7.61 -9.29 -10.85
N PRO A 67 8.02 -8.73 -9.71
CA PRO A 67 9.33 -8.09 -9.55
C PRO A 67 10.52 -9.04 -9.74
N GLU A 68 10.33 -10.34 -9.51
CA GLU A 68 11.42 -11.32 -9.63
C GLU A 68 11.89 -11.53 -11.07
N GLN A 69 11.00 -11.46 -12.04
CA GLN A 69 11.35 -11.67 -13.45
C GLN A 69 12.30 -10.59 -13.97
N PRO A 70 12.05 -9.30 -13.71
CA PRO A 70 12.98 -8.24 -14.06
C PRO A 70 14.37 -8.43 -13.46
N TYR A 71 14.49 -8.88 -12.22
CA TYR A 71 15.77 -9.07 -11.56
C TYR A 71 16.68 -10.04 -12.31
N TYR A 72 16.14 -11.16 -12.73
CA TYR A 72 16.94 -12.18 -13.44
C TYR A 72 17.11 -11.90 -14.93
N ALA A 73 16.21 -11.11 -15.53
CA ALA A 73 16.27 -10.81 -16.95
C ALA A 73 17.12 -9.57 -17.28
N HIS A 74 17.09 -8.55 -16.41
CA HIS A 74 17.64 -7.25 -16.72
C HIS A 74 18.64 -6.72 -15.68
N HIS A 75 18.80 -7.40 -14.55
CA HIS A 75 19.68 -7.02 -13.45
C HIS A 75 19.53 -5.56 -13.00
N PRO A 76 18.29 -5.06 -12.80
CA PRO A 76 18.09 -3.67 -12.35
C PRO A 76 18.63 -3.53 -10.94
N GLY A 77 19.57 -2.64 -10.70
CA GLY A 77 20.15 -2.56 -9.37
C GLY A 77 20.91 -1.30 -9.06
N ARG A 78 21.32 -1.24 -7.81
CA ARG A 78 22.23 -0.28 -7.24
C ARG A 78 23.33 -1.08 -6.58
N PHE A 79 24.46 -1.17 -7.25
CA PHE A 79 25.58 -1.99 -6.86
C PHE A 79 26.79 -1.10 -6.59
N VAL A 80 27.71 -1.59 -5.79
CA VAL A 80 28.98 -0.95 -5.55
C VAL A 80 30.07 -1.99 -5.79
N TYR A 81 30.82 -1.88 -6.89
CA TYR A 81 32.01 -2.69 -7.05
C TYR A 81 33.14 -2.09 -6.22
N VAL A 82 33.94 -2.98 -5.66
CA VAL A 82 35.13 -2.63 -4.89
C VAL A 82 36.29 -3.41 -5.46
N LYS A 83 37.32 -2.69 -5.92
CA LYS A 83 38.56 -3.28 -6.42
C LYS A 83 39.69 -2.99 -5.45
N ASP A 84 40.38 -4.02 -5.05
CA ASP A 84 41.64 -3.90 -4.36
C ASP A 84 42.72 -3.53 -5.42
N GLU A 85 43.38 -2.42 -5.22
CA GLU A 85 44.43 -1.96 -6.17
C GLU A 85 45.79 -2.67 -5.99
N GLU A 86 45.92 -3.50 -4.95
CA GLU A 86 47.17 -4.22 -4.70
C GLU A 86 47.21 -5.57 -5.42
N ASP A 87 46.10 -6.30 -5.43
CA ASP A 87 46.03 -7.64 -6.05
C ASP A 87 45.03 -7.74 -7.21
N GLY A 88 44.27 -6.68 -7.45
CA GLY A 88 43.24 -6.62 -8.51
C GLY A 88 41.98 -7.41 -8.22
N THR A 89 41.78 -7.91 -6.99
CA THR A 89 40.58 -8.62 -6.60
C THR A 89 39.36 -7.68 -6.61
N VAL A 90 38.25 -8.15 -7.18
CA VAL A 90 37.02 -7.39 -7.28
C VAL A 90 35.90 -8.15 -6.57
N PHE A 91 35.10 -7.43 -5.74
CA PHE A 91 33.87 -7.92 -5.18
C PHE A 91 32.79 -6.85 -5.33
N SER A 92 31.56 -7.17 -4.98
CA SER A 92 30.45 -6.20 -5.00
C SER A 92 29.66 -6.20 -3.71
N ALA A 93 29.18 -5.02 -3.33
CA ALA A 93 28.15 -4.83 -2.32
C ALA A 93 26.81 -4.48 -3.01
N PRO A 94 25.67 -5.00 -2.49
CA PRO A 94 25.61 -5.85 -1.29
C PRO A 94 25.97 -7.32 -1.54
N TYR A 95 25.78 -7.86 -2.74
CA TYR A 95 26.15 -9.24 -3.11
C TYR A 95 26.20 -9.41 -4.63
N GLU A 96 25.15 -9.00 -5.32
CA GLU A 96 25.17 -8.93 -6.78
C GLU A 96 26.01 -7.72 -7.24
N PRO A 97 26.59 -7.77 -8.45
CA PRO A 97 26.55 -8.86 -9.44
C PRO A 97 27.66 -9.89 -9.27
N VAL A 98 28.74 -9.59 -8.55
CA VAL A 98 29.96 -10.44 -8.51
C VAL A 98 29.74 -11.74 -7.74
N ARG A 99 28.86 -11.72 -6.69
CA ARG A 99 28.53 -12.88 -5.84
C ARG A 99 29.74 -13.45 -5.11
N ALA A 100 30.65 -12.61 -4.66
CA ALA A 100 31.78 -13.05 -3.85
C ALA A 100 31.33 -13.76 -2.59
N GLU A 101 32.13 -14.67 -2.06
CA GLU A 101 31.92 -15.28 -0.76
C GLU A 101 32.28 -14.25 0.32
N LEU A 102 31.25 -13.69 0.95
CA LEU A 102 31.40 -12.62 1.94
C LEU A 102 31.67 -13.20 3.33
N GLU A 103 32.54 -12.56 4.08
CA GLU A 103 32.84 -12.93 5.48
C GLU A 103 31.68 -12.58 6.41
N GLN A 104 31.05 -11.44 6.16
CA GLN A 104 29.82 -11.02 6.85
C GLN A 104 28.88 -10.36 5.87
N TYR A 105 27.61 -10.54 6.11
CA TYR A 105 26.53 -9.94 5.33
C TYR A 105 25.34 -9.65 6.23
N SER A 106 24.77 -8.46 6.10
CA SER A 106 23.44 -8.17 6.62
C SER A 106 22.62 -7.35 5.61
N PHE A 107 21.33 -7.62 5.62
CA PHE A 107 20.29 -6.84 4.94
C PHE A 107 19.23 -6.51 5.95
N SER A 108 18.99 -5.25 6.18
CA SER A 108 18.11 -4.75 7.22
C SER A 108 17.02 -3.86 6.63
N VAL A 109 15.76 -4.24 6.86
CA VAL A 109 14.57 -3.50 6.42
C VAL A 109 13.99 -2.75 7.62
N GLY A 110 14.07 -1.42 7.58
CA GLY A 110 13.43 -0.52 8.53
C GLY A 110 12.15 0.10 7.94
N LYS A 111 11.44 0.89 8.75
CA LYS A 111 10.20 1.56 8.32
C LYS A 111 10.46 2.68 7.30
N HIS A 112 11.58 3.39 7.44
CA HIS A 112 11.93 4.56 6.62
C HIS A 112 13.31 4.46 5.95
N ASP A 113 14.03 3.35 6.12
CA ASP A 113 15.31 3.11 5.48
C ASP A 113 15.55 1.61 5.24
N ILE A 114 16.43 1.32 4.32
CA ILE A 114 16.94 -0.02 4.06
C ILE A 114 18.45 0.04 4.10
N HIS A 115 19.06 -0.93 4.76
CA HIS A 115 20.50 -0.95 4.98
C HIS A 115 21.10 -2.31 4.64
N TRP A 116 22.26 -2.30 3.99
CA TRP A 116 23.12 -3.46 3.79
C TRP A 116 24.47 -3.19 4.41
N GLN A 117 25.07 -4.23 4.93
CA GLN A 117 26.45 -4.20 5.41
C GLN A 117 27.14 -5.50 5.01
N VAL A 118 28.30 -5.37 4.39
CA VAL A 118 29.10 -6.51 3.97
C VAL A 118 30.54 -6.34 4.45
N LEU A 119 31.17 -7.45 4.82
CA LEU A 119 32.59 -7.52 5.12
C LEU A 119 33.23 -8.53 4.17
N HIS A 120 34.26 -8.08 3.46
CA HIS A 120 35.06 -8.92 2.60
C HIS A 120 36.50 -8.41 2.53
N ASN A 121 37.48 -9.30 2.65
CA ASN A 121 38.89 -9.01 2.55
C ASN A 121 39.33 -7.80 3.39
N GLY A 122 38.84 -7.70 4.64
CA GLY A 122 39.18 -6.60 5.56
C GLY A 122 38.59 -5.24 5.20
N LEU A 123 37.64 -5.18 4.28
CA LEU A 123 36.88 -3.98 3.92
C LEU A 123 35.41 -4.17 4.32
N GLU A 124 34.90 -3.23 5.08
CA GLU A 124 33.50 -3.17 5.46
C GLU A 124 32.79 -2.11 4.61
N ILE A 125 31.75 -2.53 3.90
CA ILE A 125 30.96 -1.66 3.03
C ILE A 125 29.55 -1.56 3.59
N GLY A 126 29.11 -0.35 3.91
CA GLY A 126 27.72 -0.06 4.28
C GLY A 126 26.99 0.64 3.12
N MET A 127 25.73 0.28 2.87
CA MET A 127 24.86 0.97 1.93
C MET A 127 23.53 1.25 2.62
N THR A 128 23.09 2.49 2.59
CA THR A 128 21.79 2.88 3.16
C THR A 128 20.98 3.62 2.11
N LEU A 129 19.74 3.18 1.91
CA LEU A 129 18.74 3.84 1.10
C LEU A 129 17.67 4.46 2.00
N THR A 130 17.37 5.72 1.78
CA THR A 130 16.20 6.40 2.30
C THR A 130 15.57 7.26 1.20
N LEU A 131 14.44 7.90 1.46
CA LEU A 131 13.76 8.79 0.53
C LEU A 131 13.59 10.18 1.14
N PRO A 132 13.39 11.23 0.34
CA PRO A 132 12.79 12.45 0.80
C PRO A 132 11.25 12.27 0.91
N LYS A 133 10.58 13.16 1.63
CA LYS A 133 9.12 13.06 1.81
C LYS A 133 8.35 13.19 0.49
N ASN A 134 8.68 14.15 -0.35
CA ASN A 134 7.85 14.57 -1.50
C ASN A 134 8.51 14.33 -2.87
N ASP A 135 9.83 14.29 -2.94
CA ASP A 135 10.54 14.18 -4.21
C ASP A 135 10.69 12.72 -4.67
N PRO A 136 10.65 12.43 -5.98
CA PRO A 136 10.85 11.09 -6.51
C PRO A 136 12.33 10.72 -6.62
N HIS A 137 13.10 10.89 -5.54
CA HIS A 137 14.54 10.66 -5.51
C HIS A 137 14.92 9.62 -4.47
N GLU A 138 15.93 8.82 -4.79
CA GLU A 138 16.59 7.90 -3.88
C GLU A 138 17.77 8.64 -3.21
N LEU A 139 17.84 8.63 -1.89
CA LEU A 139 18.96 9.17 -1.12
C LEU A 139 19.85 8.02 -0.66
N TRP A 140 21.06 7.97 -1.17
CA TRP A 140 22.02 6.91 -0.93
C TRP A 140 23.19 7.38 -0.08
N LYS A 141 23.49 6.62 0.96
CA LYS A 141 24.72 6.74 1.74
C LYS A 141 25.53 5.46 1.62
N ILE A 142 26.78 5.57 1.19
CA ILE A 142 27.73 4.48 1.05
C ILE A 142 28.89 4.75 1.99
N THR A 143 29.23 3.79 2.83
CA THR A 143 30.41 3.87 3.70
C THR A 143 31.41 2.78 3.37
N VAL A 144 32.69 3.12 3.40
CA VAL A 144 33.80 2.18 3.19
C VAL A 144 34.74 2.31 4.36
N ARG A 145 34.93 1.24 5.11
CA ARG A 145 35.81 1.20 6.28
C ARG A 145 36.88 0.13 6.14
N ASN A 146 38.13 0.51 6.37
CA ASN A 146 39.23 -0.43 6.40
C ASN A 146 39.36 -1.05 7.77
N VAL A 147 39.01 -2.33 7.92
CA VAL A 147 39.14 -3.09 9.19
C VAL A 147 40.30 -4.10 9.17
N SER A 148 41.16 -4.08 8.13
CA SER A 148 42.23 -5.06 7.95
C SER A 148 43.44 -4.87 8.89
N GLY A 149 43.53 -3.75 9.58
CA GLY A 149 44.69 -3.43 10.38
C GLY A 149 45.93 -2.97 9.60
N ALA A 150 45.90 -2.96 8.28
CA ALA A 150 46.94 -2.48 7.37
C ALA A 150 46.40 -1.32 6.51
N HIS A 151 47.28 -0.57 5.94
CA HIS A 151 46.93 0.42 4.90
C HIS A 151 46.38 -0.26 3.64
N ARG A 152 45.36 0.29 3.01
CA ARG A 152 44.73 -0.27 1.80
C ARG A 152 44.51 0.80 0.74
N ARG A 153 44.79 0.46 -0.50
CA ARG A 153 44.42 1.26 -1.67
C ARG A 153 43.34 0.52 -2.44
N VAL A 154 42.18 1.15 -2.53
CA VAL A 154 40.97 0.55 -3.15
C VAL A 154 40.33 1.53 -4.12
N SER A 155 39.66 1.01 -5.11
CA SER A 155 38.74 1.78 -5.96
C SER A 155 37.31 1.35 -5.72
N LEU A 156 36.46 2.33 -5.48
CA LEU A 156 35.02 2.16 -5.28
C LEU A 156 34.27 2.58 -6.56
N TYR A 157 33.36 1.73 -7.01
CA TYR A 157 32.57 2.00 -8.21
C TYR A 157 31.06 1.84 -7.92
N PRO A 158 30.36 2.91 -7.46
CA PRO A 158 28.91 2.92 -7.51
C PRO A 158 28.42 2.75 -8.94
N TYR A 159 27.65 1.70 -9.18
CA TYR A 159 27.05 1.36 -10.48
C TYR A 159 25.54 1.30 -10.35
N PHE A 160 24.84 2.25 -10.97
CA PHE A 160 23.39 2.36 -10.94
C PHE A 160 22.85 2.14 -12.36
N THR A 161 21.99 1.14 -12.50
CA THR A 161 21.34 0.89 -13.79
C THR A 161 20.33 1.99 -14.09
N ILE A 162 20.25 2.40 -15.34
CA ILE A 162 19.34 3.43 -15.81
C ILE A 162 18.33 2.80 -16.77
N GLY A 163 17.05 3.12 -16.58
CA GLY A 163 16.00 2.65 -17.45
C GLY A 163 15.07 3.76 -17.89
N TYR A 164 14.45 3.55 -19.04
CA TYR A 164 13.54 4.50 -19.66
C TYR A 164 12.25 3.85 -20.11
N MET A 165 11.20 4.65 -20.21
CA MET A 165 9.93 4.24 -20.81
C MET A 165 10.02 4.09 -22.33
N SER A 166 11.03 4.67 -22.96
CA SER A 166 11.27 4.63 -24.39
C SER A 166 12.73 4.36 -24.69
N TRP A 167 12.97 3.61 -25.76
CA TRP A 167 14.29 3.37 -26.32
C TRP A 167 14.79 4.54 -27.20
N MET A 168 13.89 5.49 -27.54
CA MET A 168 14.22 6.54 -28.50
C MET A 168 15.19 7.55 -27.90
N ASN A 169 16.26 7.81 -28.66
CA ASN A 169 17.25 8.82 -28.37
C ASN A 169 17.85 8.71 -26.97
N GLN A 170 18.20 7.48 -26.57
CA GLN A 170 18.90 7.25 -25.30
C GLN A 170 20.31 7.86 -25.36
N SER A 171 20.68 8.55 -24.30
CA SER A 171 22.00 9.11 -24.13
C SER A 171 22.39 9.19 -22.67
N GLY A 172 23.68 9.26 -22.37
CA GLY A 172 24.22 9.46 -21.03
C GLY A 172 25.55 10.16 -21.09
N GLU A 173 25.78 11.12 -20.22
CA GLU A 173 27.01 11.87 -20.12
C GLU A 173 27.28 12.31 -18.67
N TYR A 174 28.54 12.56 -18.34
CA TYR A 174 28.90 13.20 -17.10
C TYR A 174 28.91 14.71 -17.25
N ARG A 175 28.25 15.39 -16.34
CA ARG A 175 28.18 16.85 -16.28
C ARG A 175 29.03 17.36 -15.11
N PRO A 176 30.28 17.87 -15.39
CA PRO A 176 31.16 18.37 -14.32
C PRO A 176 30.56 19.53 -13.51
N ASP A 177 29.77 20.39 -14.16
CA ASP A 177 29.12 21.55 -13.54
C ASP A 177 28.01 21.13 -12.55
N LEU A 178 27.46 19.93 -12.74
CA LEU A 178 26.45 19.33 -11.84
C LEU A 178 27.06 18.29 -10.89
N GLN A 179 28.26 17.78 -11.18
CA GLN A 179 28.85 16.58 -10.56
C GLN A 179 27.89 15.39 -10.64
N ALA A 180 27.34 15.16 -11.81
CA ALA A 180 26.34 14.13 -12.05
C ALA A 180 26.52 13.44 -13.40
N ILE A 181 26.21 12.13 -13.43
CA ILE A 181 25.86 11.49 -14.70
C ILE A 181 24.40 11.82 -14.97
N VAL A 182 24.14 12.32 -16.17
CA VAL A 182 22.79 12.65 -16.63
C VAL A 182 22.51 11.85 -17.88
N ALA A 183 21.46 11.08 -17.83
CA ALA A 183 20.98 10.32 -18.96
C ALA A 183 19.59 10.80 -19.38
N SER A 184 19.29 10.70 -20.67
CA SER A 184 18.01 11.15 -21.23
C SER A 184 17.48 10.20 -22.29
N SER A 185 16.19 10.23 -22.48
CA SER A 185 15.50 9.58 -23.58
C SER A 185 14.35 10.49 -24.04
N ILE A 186 13.67 10.10 -25.12
CA ILE A 186 12.50 10.84 -25.60
C ILE A 186 11.31 9.88 -25.64
N THR A 187 10.25 10.21 -24.94
CA THR A 187 9.00 9.47 -25.03
C THR A 187 8.29 9.83 -26.33
N PRO A 188 8.12 8.89 -27.28
CA PRO A 188 7.46 9.19 -28.54
C PRO A 188 5.95 9.42 -28.35
N TYR A 189 5.38 10.35 -29.06
CA TYR A 189 3.95 10.48 -29.19
C TYR A 189 3.47 9.91 -30.53
N GLN A 190 2.35 9.22 -30.51
CA GLN A 190 1.77 8.62 -31.73
C GLN A 190 0.69 9.51 -32.34
N LYS A 191 0.04 10.34 -31.54
CA LYS A 191 -1.00 11.26 -31.99
C LYS A 191 -0.61 12.66 -31.57
N TYR A 192 -0.86 13.64 -32.46
CA TYR A 192 -0.52 15.03 -32.20
C TYR A 192 -1.10 15.55 -30.87
N LYS A 193 -2.34 15.16 -30.56
CA LYS A 193 -3.01 15.51 -29.29
C LYS A 193 -2.31 14.98 -28.03
N ASP A 194 -1.46 13.97 -28.17
CA ASP A 194 -0.76 13.37 -27.05
C ASP A 194 0.53 14.15 -26.71
N TYR A 195 1.02 14.98 -27.64
CA TYR A 195 2.25 15.75 -27.47
C TYR A 195 2.18 16.66 -26.24
N ASP A 196 1.11 17.40 -26.08
CA ASP A 196 0.95 18.32 -24.95
C ASP A 196 0.96 17.58 -23.59
N LYS A 197 0.52 16.34 -23.56
CA LYS A 197 0.50 15.49 -22.36
C LYS A 197 1.89 14.95 -22.00
N ILE A 198 2.74 14.70 -23.00
CA ILE A 198 4.03 14.03 -22.76
C ILE A 198 5.24 14.97 -22.75
N LYS A 199 5.11 16.18 -23.29
CA LYS A 199 6.24 17.15 -23.37
C LYS A 199 6.80 17.57 -22.01
N HIS A 200 6.04 17.34 -20.93
CA HIS A 200 6.42 17.69 -19.55
C HIS A 200 6.84 16.48 -18.72
N LEU A 201 6.97 15.31 -19.33
CA LEU A 201 7.42 14.12 -18.60
C LEU A 201 8.88 14.29 -18.12
N LYS A 202 9.14 13.72 -16.93
CA LYS A 202 10.50 13.59 -16.43
C LYS A 202 11.20 12.44 -17.18
N ASP A 203 11.89 12.77 -18.26
CA ASP A 203 12.59 11.81 -19.14
C ASP A 203 14.11 11.85 -19.03
N LYS A 204 14.63 12.63 -18.08
CA LYS A 204 16.02 12.55 -17.65
C LYS A 204 16.12 11.70 -16.38
N THR A 205 17.23 10.99 -16.26
CA THR A 205 17.61 10.28 -15.04
C THR A 205 19.02 10.72 -14.67
N PHE A 206 19.28 10.97 -13.40
CA PHE A 206 20.58 11.43 -12.95
C PHE A 206 21.09 10.62 -11.76
N LEU A 207 22.41 10.49 -11.68
CA LEU A 207 23.15 10.10 -10.50
C LEU A 207 24.03 11.29 -10.08
N LEU A 208 23.60 11.98 -9.04
CA LEU A 208 24.24 13.15 -8.48
C LEU A 208 25.15 12.77 -7.32
N ALA A 209 26.37 13.23 -7.32
CA ALA A 209 27.36 12.94 -6.29
C ALA A 209 27.69 14.19 -5.45
N GLU A 210 27.83 14.02 -4.13
CA GLU A 210 28.33 15.07 -3.25
C GLU A 210 29.78 15.40 -3.55
N ARG A 211 30.62 14.35 -3.72
CA ARG A 211 32.05 14.46 -4.02
C ARG A 211 32.30 14.26 -5.50
N GLU A 212 33.25 15.02 -6.04
CA GLU A 212 33.69 14.82 -7.40
C GLU A 212 34.34 13.43 -7.53
N PRO A 213 33.94 12.62 -8.52
CA PRO A 213 34.56 11.31 -8.77
C PRO A 213 35.94 11.45 -9.41
N THR A 214 36.80 10.48 -9.19
CA THR A 214 38.12 10.38 -9.87
C THR A 214 37.95 10.16 -11.38
N ALA A 215 36.95 9.36 -11.76
CA ALA A 215 36.58 9.07 -13.15
C ALA A 215 35.11 8.58 -13.18
N TRP A 216 34.61 8.40 -14.39
CA TRP A 216 33.20 8.00 -14.59
C TRP A 216 33.03 7.21 -15.88
N GLU A 217 31.90 6.53 -16.03
CA GLU A 217 31.45 5.87 -17.26
C GLU A 217 29.93 5.99 -17.38
N ALA A 218 29.44 6.44 -18.52
CA ALA A 218 28.03 6.61 -18.77
C ALA A 218 27.47 5.65 -19.83
N ASN A 219 28.30 4.82 -20.42
CA ASN A 219 27.97 3.80 -21.42
C ASN A 219 28.01 2.41 -20.78
N GLN A 220 26.87 1.70 -20.77
CA GLN A 220 26.77 0.38 -20.16
C GLN A 220 27.69 -0.64 -20.86
N GLU A 221 27.69 -0.66 -22.17
CA GLU A 221 28.47 -1.63 -22.94
C GLU A 221 29.99 -1.43 -22.76
N GLU A 222 30.46 -0.18 -22.72
CA GLU A 222 31.85 0.15 -22.46
C GLU A 222 32.28 -0.23 -21.03
N PHE A 223 31.42 -0.08 -20.06
CA PHE A 223 31.70 -0.51 -18.70
C PHE A 223 31.75 -2.03 -18.57
N GLU A 224 30.70 -2.72 -19.04
CA GLU A 224 30.57 -4.16 -18.87
C GLU A 224 31.52 -4.94 -19.78
N GLY A 225 31.61 -4.57 -21.04
CA GLY A 225 32.43 -5.24 -22.05
C GLY A 225 32.10 -6.73 -22.13
N GLU A 226 33.06 -7.52 -22.57
CA GLU A 226 32.93 -8.98 -22.74
C GLU A 226 32.71 -9.72 -21.41
N GLY A 227 33.08 -9.13 -20.27
CA GLY A 227 32.88 -9.71 -18.95
C GLY A 227 31.45 -9.57 -18.41
N GLY A 228 30.65 -8.72 -19.03
CA GLY A 228 29.31 -8.37 -18.59
C GLY A 228 29.29 -7.82 -17.19
N ILE A 229 28.08 -7.66 -16.65
CA ILE A 229 27.87 -7.07 -15.33
C ILE A 229 28.55 -7.83 -14.18
N MET A 230 28.82 -9.13 -14.33
CA MET A 230 29.45 -9.93 -13.27
C MET A 230 30.98 -9.72 -13.19
N HIS A 231 31.63 -9.38 -14.31
CA HIS A 231 33.06 -9.15 -14.41
C HIS A 231 33.38 -8.00 -15.38
N PRO A 232 32.96 -6.77 -15.06
CA PRO A 232 33.06 -5.66 -16.00
C PRO A 232 34.49 -5.44 -16.49
N SER A 233 34.64 -5.41 -17.79
CA SER A 233 35.95 -5.26 -18.42
C SER A 233 36.64 -3.94 -18.04
N ALA A 234 35.88 -2.87 -17.83
CA ALA A 234 36.41 -1.57 -17.41
C ALA A 234 37.14 -1.60 -16.06
N LEU A 235 36.83 -2.55 -15.17
CA LEU A 235 37.47 -2.68 -13.86
C LEU A 235 38.94 -3.18 -13.96
N HIS A 236 39.35 -3.72 -15.12
CA HIS A 236 40.75 -4.10 -15.34
C HIS A 236 41.65 -2.89 -15.58
N ALA A 237 41.07 -1.78 -16.03
CA ALA A 237 41.82 -0.52 -16.20
C ALA A 237 42.09 0.15 -14.85
N ASP A 238 43.08 0.99 -14.79
CA ASP A 238 43.38 1.82 -13.62
C ASP A 238 42.33 2.92 -13.42
N THR A 239 41.80 3.46 -14.51
CA THR A 239 40.85 4.56 -14.51
C THR A 239 39.79 4.31 -15.58
N LEU A 240 38.52 4.59 -15.26
CA LEU A 240 37.44 4.52 -16.23
C LEU A 240 37.69 5.48 -17.41
N ALA A 241 37.25 5.09 -18.59
CA ALA A 241 37.54 5.80 -19.83
C ALA A 241 36.79 7.14 -19.97
N GLY A 242 35.70 7.33 -19.27
CA GLY A 242 34.86 8.51 -19.39
C GLY A 242 34.02 8.48 -20.67
N GLY A 243 33.47 7.31 -21.00
CA GLY A 243 32.65 7.11 -22.19
C GLY A 243 31.25 7.72 -22.01
N GLU A 244 30.72 8.30 -23.08
CA GLU A 244 29.37 8.80 -23.17
C GLU A 244 28.51 7.80 -23.96
N ALA A 245 27.26 7.59 -23.54
CA ALA A 245 26.30 6.86 -24.34
C ALA A 245 25.64 7.80 -25.35
N ARG A 246 25.70 7.48 -26.62
CA ARG A 246 25.09 8.24 -27.71
C ARG A 246 24.23 7.32 -28.58
N TYR A 247 22.94 7.22 -28.29
CA TYR A 247 22.00 6.24 -28.87
C TYR A 247 22.37 4.81 -28.49
N GLU A 248 22.89 4.68 -27.28
CA GLU A 248 23.33 3.44 -26.64
C GLU A 248 22.70 3.36 -25.24
N THR A 249 22.76 2.20 -24.60
CA THR A 249 22.22 2.03 -23.26
C THR A 249 23.08 2.75 -22.23
N PRO A 250 22.53 3.74 -21.52
CA PRO A 250 23.28 4.44 -20.49
C PRO A 250 23.37 3.63 -19.20
N ALA A 251 24.46 3.86 -18.47
CA ALA A 251 24.63 3.46 -17.08
C ALA A 251 25.18 4.64 -16.28
N ALA A 252 25.06 4.57 -14.96
CA ALA A 252 25.67 5.58 -14.11
C ALA A 252 26.76 4.94 -13.26
N VAL A 253 28.02 5.13 -13.63
CA VAL A 253 29.18 4.58 -12.94
C VAL A 253 30.14 5.71 -12.55
N LEU A 254 30.45 5.78 -11.27
CA LEU A 254 31.45 6.71 -10.73
C LEU A 254 32.63 5.91 -10.17
N GLN A 255 33.83 6.42 -10.29
CA GLN A 255 35.03 5.84 -9.68
C GLN A 255 35.60 6.77 -8.61
N TYR A 256 35.91 6.19 -7.45
CA TYR A 256 36.64 6.88 -6.38
C TYR A 256 37.85 6.05 -6.00
N LYS A 257 39.09 6.60 -6.17
CA LYS A 257 40.29 6.00 -5.68
C LYS A 257 40.53 6.41 -4.24
N LEU A 258 40.67 5.44 -3.38
CA LEU A 258 40.75 5.62 -1.94
C LEU A 258 42.07 5.09 -1.38
N ASP A 259 42.63 5.86 -0.47
CA ASP A 259 43.84 5.54 0.27
C ASP A 259 43.42 5.50 1.77
N LEU A 260 43.19 4.28 2.29
CA LEU A 260 42.55 4.06 3.59
C LEU A 260 43.54 3.54 4.62
N LYS A 261 43.82 4.31 5.67
CA LYS A 261 44.57 3.84 6.84
C LYS A 261 43.78 2.78 7.60
N ALA A 262 44.47 2.01 8.41
CA ALA A 262 43.81 1.07 9.30
C ALA A 262 42.77 1.79 10.20
N GLY A 263 41.55 1.28 10.22
CA GLY A 263 40.42 1.84 10.95
C GLY A 263 39.74 3.05 10.31
N GLU A 264 40.26 3.58 9.19
CA GLU A 264 39.68 4.73 8.51
C GLU A 264 38.39 4.36 7.80
N GLU A 265 37.43 5.27 7.88
CA GLU A 265 36.14 5.19 7.20
C GLU A 265 35.93 6.42 6.32
N GLN A 266 35.37 6.20 5.15
CA GLN A 266 34.93 7.28 4.26
C GLN A 266 33.47 7.11 3.86
N GLU A 267 32.74 8.22 3.77
CA GLU A 267 31.32 8.28 3.43
C GLU A 267 31.14 8.97 2.07
N PHE A 268 30.21 8.44 1.26
CA PHE A 268 29.78 8.99 -0.02
C PHE A 268 28.27 9.11 -0.01
N ARG A 269 27.78 10.28 -0.43
CA ARG A 269 26.36 10.55 -0.55
C ARG A 269 26.00 10.78 -2.01
N LEU A 270 24.96 10.08 -2.45
CA LEU A 270 24.49 10.13 -3.83
C LEU A 270 22.99 10.38 -3.83
N VAL A 271 22.49 11.08 -4.84
CA VAL A 271 21.06 11.24 -5.11
C VAL A 271 20.79 10.69 -6.50
N PHE A 272 19.81 9.78 -6.58
CA PHE A 272 19.43 9.17 -7.85
C PHE A 272 17.94 9.34 -8.10
N GLY A 273 17.57 9.74 -9.32
CA GLY A 273 16.15 9.87 -9.65
C GLY A 273 15.89 10.54 -11.00
N PRO A 274 14.61 10.80 -11.29
CA PRO A 274 14.20 11.47 -12.51
C PRO A 274 14.30 13.00 -12.40
N ALA A 275 14.48 13.65 -13.53
CA ALA A 275 14.35 15.09 -13.68
C ALA A 275 13.76 15.46 -15.05
N GLN A 276 13.15 16.63 -15.15
CA GLN A 276 12.67 17.17 -16.41
C GLN A 276 13.77 17.99 -17.14
N HIS A 277 14.54 18.78 -16.36
CA HIS A 277 15.55 19.68 -16.88
C HIS A 277 16.85 19.61 -16.06
N GLU A 278 17.96 19.97 -16.65
CA GLU A 278 19.25 20.02 -15.96
C GLU A 278 19.28 21.09 -14.86
N SER A 279 18.54 22.19 -15.03
CA SER A 279 18.38 23.18 -13.98
C SER A 279 17.71 22.63 -12.71
N GLU A 280 16.76 21.67 -12.87
CA GLU A 280 16.19 20.97 -11.75
C GLU A 280 17.25 20.13 -11.00
N ILE A 281 18.17 19.49 -11.73
CA ILE A 281 19.28 18.73 -11.11
C ILE A 281 20.20 19.66 -10.31
N ALA A 282 20.49 20.87 -10.83
CA ALA A 282 21.26 21.86 -10.11
C ALA A 282 20.54 22.33 -8.82
N ASP A 283 19.23 22.48 -8.86
CA ASP A 283 18.42 22.82 -7.67
C ASP A 283 18.43 21.70 -6.64
N ILE A 284 18.31 20.44 -7.10
CA ILE A 284 18.41 19.24 -6.28
C ILE A 284 19.78 19.16 -5.60
N ARG A 285 20.86 19.44 -6.34
CA ARG A 285 22.21 19.51 -5.78
C ARG A 285 22.30 20.53 -4.64
N ARG A 286 21.80 21.74 -4.87
CA ARG A 286 21.80 22.79 -3.84
C ARG A 286 21.00 22.39 -2.62
N ARG A 287 19.85 21.76 -2.82
CA ARG A 287 18.96 21.31 -1.74
C ARG A 287 19.61 20.28 -0.83
N TYR A 288 20.28 19.28 -1.38
CA TYR A 288 20.80 18.18 -0.58
C TYR A 288 22.23 18.35 -0.11
N PHE A 289 23.07 19.08 -0.86
CA PHE A 289 24.49 19.15 -0.60
C PHE A 289 25.03 20.55 -0.25
N SER A 290 24.19 21.56 -0.17
CA SER A 290 24.59 22.85 0.39
C SER A 290 24.29 22.92 1.88
N PRO A 291 25.09 23.65 2.69
CA PRO A 291 24.76 23.89 4.06
C PRO A 291 23.39 24.59 4.13
N THR A 292 22.46 24.09 4.92
CA THR A 292 21.21 24.78 5.19
C THR A 292 21.50 26.03 6.01
N GLU A 293 21.17 27.21 5.48
CA GLU A 293 21.06 28.40 6.33
C GLU A 293 20.04 28.09 7.43
N PRO A 294 20.26 28.56 8.69
CA PRO A 294 19.30 28.35 9.75
C PRO A 294 17.95 28.97 9.33
N THR A 295 17.01 28.14 8.92
CA THR A 295 15.64 28.59 8.68
C THR A 295 15.03 28.98 10.02
N GLU A 296 14.55 30.22 10.11
CA GLU A 296 13.60 30.59 11.17
C GLU A 296 12.48 29.54 11.20
N PRO A 297 12.00 29.14 12.38
CA PRO A 297 10.95 28.14 12.48
C PRO A 297 9.76 28.59 11.63
N ALA A 298 9.40 27.81 10.64
CA ALA A 298 8.27 28.07 9.79
C ALA A 298 7.06 28.30 10.68
N LYS A 299 6.50 29.50 10.61
CA LYS A 299 5.20 29.79 11.21
C LYS A 299 4.24 28.74 10.62
N HIS A 300 3.60 27.99 11.50
CA HIS A 300 2.52 27.09 11.13
C HIS A 300 1.56 27.84 10.20
N THR A 301 1.66 27.62 8.92
CA THR A 301 0.61 27.91 7.98
C THR A 301 -0.46 26.85 8.20
N ASP A 302 -1.58 27.31 8.71
CA ASP A 302 -2.79 26.49 8.89
C ASP A 302 -3.10 25.73 7.60
N LEU A 303 -3.35 24.44 7.74
CA LEU A 303 -3.83 23.50 6.70
C LEU A 303 -5.17 23.92 6.04
N LYS A 304 -5.58 25.17 6.19
CA LYS A 304 -6.83 25.69 5.61
C LYS A 304 -6.72 26.17 4.16
N ASP A 305 -5.51 26.29 3.61
CA ASP A 305 -5.34 26.88 2.28
C ASP A 305 -5.29 25.87 1.12
N TYR A 306 -5.38 24.57 1.39
CA TYR A 306 -5.49 23.55 0.32
C TYR A 306 -6.93 23.16 -0.05
N ALA A 307 -7.94 23.75 0.59
CA ALA A 307 -9.36 23.42 0.33
C ALA A 307 -10.08 24.38 -0.63
N HIS A 308 -9.40 25.37 -1.19
CA HIS A 308 -10.07 26.37 -2.04
C HIS A 308 -9.36 26.63 -3.37
N THR A 309 -9.18 25.60 -4.22
CA THR A 309 -9.00 25.81 -5.66
C THR A 309 -9.67 24.68 -6.46
N SER A 310 -10.96 24.50 -6.27
CA SER A 310 -11.80 23.80 -7.25
C SER A 310 -13.16 24.50 -7.34
N THR A 311 -13.18 25.69 -7.89
CA THR A 311 -14.41 26.24 -8.48
C THR A 311 -14.31 26.08 -9.97
N ALA A 312 -15.09 25.12 -10.49
CA ALA A 312 -15.34 24.96 -11.91
C ALA A 312 -15.95 26.26 -12.46
N THR A 313 -15.27 26.87 -13.41
CA THR A 313 -15.88 27.88 -14.29
C THR A 313 -16.25 27.22 -15.62
N SER A 314 -17.53 26.93 -15.76
CA SER A 314 -18.14 26.78 -17.07
C SER A 314 -18.10 28.13 -17.81
N GLY A 315 -17.29 28.21 -18.84
CA GLY A 315 -17.22 29.39 -19.68
C GLY A 315 -18.31 29.39 -20.72
N SER A 316 -19.16 30.40 -20.71
CA SER A 316 -19.88 30.90 -21.90
C SER A 316 -19.42 32.29 -22.20
N LEU A 317 -19.09 32.52 -23.50
CA LEU A 317 -18.76 33.80 -24.10
C LEU A 317 -19.86 34.85 -23.88
N GLU A 318 -19.50 36.10 -23.50
CA GLU A 318 -19.76 37.30 -24.28
C GLU A 318 -19.20 38.55 -23.62
N ARG A 319 -18.40 39.26 -24.42
CA ARG A 319 -18.09 40.72 -24.59
C ARG A 319 -18.34 41.74 -23.49
N SER A 320 -17.21 42.40 -23.18
CA SER A 320 -16.98 43.87 -23.09
C SER A 320 -17.86 44.73 -22.23
N PHE A 321 -17.27 45.55 -21.36
CA PHE A 321 -17.13 46.99 -21.41
C PHE A 321 -16.36 47.52 -20.19
N GLU A 322 -15.60 48.58 -20.45
CA GLU A 322 -14.78 49.39 -19.58
C GLU A 322 -15.57 50.10 -18.45
N SER A 323 -14.94 50.36 -17.29
CA SER A 323 -14.55 51.69 -16.81
C SER A 323 -14.30 51.71 -15.30
N LYS A 324 -13.11 52.15 -14.94
CA LYS A 324 -12.71 53.34 -14.16
C LYS A 324 -13.20 53.56 -12.73
N ASP A 325 -12.16 53.68 -11.87
CA ASP A 325 -11.98 54.65 -10.79
C ASP A 325 -12.89 54.57 -9.54
N THR A 326 -12.48 54.64 -8.35
CA THR A 326 -11.56 55.51 -7.59
C THR A 326 -11.69 55.24 -6.09
N TYR A 327 -10.57 55.36 -5.38
CA TYR A 327 -10.38 55.90 -4.01
C TYR A 327 -11.35 55.60 -2.85
N SER A 328 -10.88 55.13 -1.70
CA SER A 328 -10.34 56.01 -0.65
C SER A 328 -9.97 55.27 0.63
N ASP A 329 -8.87 55.74 1.19
CA ASP A 329 -8.35 55.49 2.54
C ASP A 329 -9.34 55.86 3.64
N VAL A 330 -9.34 55.13 4.74
CA VAL A 330 -9.52 55.73 6.08
C VAL A 330 -8.68 54.96 7.09
N GLU A 331 -7.69 55.64 7.63
CA GLU A 331 -7.02 55.35 8.90
C GLU A 331 -8.02 55.46 10.07
N ASN A 332 -7.84 54.68 11.11
CA ASN A 332 -7.85 55.21 12.48
C ASN A 332 -7.26 54.25 13.52
N THR A 333 -6.22 54.65 14.07
CA THR A 333 -5.60 54.86 15.37
C THR A 333 -6.41 54.56 16.63
N GLY A 334 -5.67 54.07 17.62
CA GLY A 334 -5.91 54.17 19.07
C GLY A 334 -5.88 52.86 19.80
N ASP A 335 -5.02 52.60 20.60
CA ASP A 335 -4.19 53.02 21.75
C ASP A 335 -4.18 51.88 22.78
N ARG A 336 -2.99 51.43 23.16
CA ARG A 336 -2.35 51.23 24.48
C ARG A 336 -3.25 50.80 25.65
N GLU A 337 -2.86 49.92 26.50
CA GLU A 337 -1.66 49.80 27.38
C GLU A 337 -1.72 48.55 28.30
N HIS A 338 -0.56 48.03 28.67
CA HIS A 338 -0.18 47.34 29.91
C HIS A 338 -0.61 45.89 30.18
N THR A 339 0.34 44.97 30.17
CA THR A 339 1.06 44.57 31.40
C THR A 339 2.34 43.80 31.07
N GLU A 340 3.47 44.40 31.34
CA GLU A 340 4.72 43.71 31.66
C GLU A 340 4.60 43.05 33.05
N THR A 341 5.06 41.80 33.17
CA THR A 341 5.99 41.35 34.21
C THR A 341 5.96 39.84 34.28
N MET A 342 6.96 39.18 33.82
CA MET A 342 7.82 38.22 34.50
C MET A 342 8.82 37.63 33.52
N ARG A 343 9.92 38.30 33.37
CA ARG A 343 11.20 37.66 32.98
C ARG A 343 11.94 37.35 34.24
N HIS A 344 12.35 36.06 34.42
CA HIS A 344 13.69 35.74 34.90
C HIS A 344 14.00 34.26 34.79
N ALA A 345 15.18 33.99 34.22
CA ALA A 345 15.98 32.78 34.35
C ALA A 345 15.57 31.55 33.59
N ALA A 346 15.89 31.52 32.31
CA ALA A 346 16.30 30.26 31.65
C ALA A 346 17.73 30.45 31.13
N ASN A 347 18.53 29.60 31.60
CA ASN A 347 19.96 29.48 31.45
C ASN A 347 20.42 29.46 30.00
N GLU A 348 21.38 30.29 29.65
CA GLU A 348 22.18 30.21 28.44
C GLU A 348 23.07 28.95 28.51
N ASN A 349 22.66 27.92 27.80
CA ASN A 349 23.50 26.88 27.23
C ASN A 349 22.78 26.28 26.04
N SER A 350 22.49 27.09 25.02
CA SER A 350 22.24 26.59 23.69
C SER A 350 23.60 26.25 23.07
N LEU A 351 24.03 25.02 23.23
CA LEU A 351 24.94 24.41 22.28
C LEU A 351 24.27 24.55 20.91
N SER A 352 24.81 25.44 20.06
CA SER A 352 24.41 25.56 18.67
C SER A 352 24.57 24.19 18.04
N THR A 353 23.46 23.52 17.78
CA THR A 353 23.46 22.32 16.93
C THR A 353 24.10 22.75 15.61
N PRO A 354 25.12 22.05 15.11
CA PRO A 354 25.73 22.37 13.82
C PRO A 354 24.62 22.39 12.78
N ALA A 355 24.67 23.36 11.86
CA ALA A 355 23.72 23.47 10.76
C ALA A 355 23.66 22.11 10.05
N GLN A 356 22.49 21.48 10.08
CA GLN A 356 22.26 20.16 9.49
C GLN A 356 22.26 20.31 7.98
N ASP A 357 22.94 19.43 7.26
CA ASP A 357 22.90 19.45 5.81
C ASP A 357 21.53 18.98 5.28
N GLY A 358 21.19 19.42 4.05
CA GLY A 358 19.88 19.13 3.44
C GLY A 358 19.59 17.65 3.22
N PHE A 359 20.60 16.83 3.01
CA PHE A 359 20.46 15.38 2.87
C PHE A 359 19.98 14.72 4.17
N THR A 360 20.62 15.06 5.26
CA THR A 360 20.26 14.54 6.59
C THR A 360 18.90 15.05 7.04
N ALA A 361 18.61 16.32 6.77
CA ALA A 361 17.31 16.92 7.08
C ALA A 361 16.15 16.22 6.33
N ALA A 362 16.32 15.94 5.04
CA ALA A 362 15.34 15.23 4.23
C ALA A 362 15.08 13.81 4.73
N ALA A 363 16.12 13.08 5.14
CA ALA A 363 15.98 11.73 5.72
C ALA A 363 15.19 11.76 7.04
N GLN A 364 15.40 12.77 7.87
CA GLN A 364 14.66 12.93 9.14
C GLN A 364 13.21 13.34 8.90
N GLU A 365 12.94 14.25 7.96
CA GLU A 365 11.59 14.62 7.57
C GLU A 365 10.81 13.42 7.04
N TYR A 366 11.47 12.58 6.26
CA TYR A 366 10.88 11.33 5.76
C TYR A 366 10.56 10.35 6.90
N ALA A 367 11.47 10.17 7.85
CA ALA A 367 11.21 9.33 9.01
C ALA A 367 10.01 9.82 9.82
N ALA A 368 9.88 11.14 10.01
CA ALA A 368 8.73 11.74 10.67
C ALA A 368 7.43 11.52 9.87
N TYR A 369 7.47 11.67 8.55
CA TYR A 369 6.34 11.42 7.65
C TYR A 369 5.83 9.97 7.76
N ILE A 370 6.72 8.99 7.71
CA ILE A 370 6.33 7.57 7.86
C ILE A 370 5.77 7.30 9.26
N SER A 371 6.34 7.92 10.29
CA SER A 371 5.90 7.75 11.68
C SER A 371 4.50 8.34 11.95
N ALA A 372 4.10 9.38 11.22
CA ALA A 372 2.78 9.98 11.33
C ALA A 372 1.65 8.99 10.96
N GLY A 373 1.93 8.02 10.08
CA GLY A 373 0.99 6.98 9.67
C GLY A 373 0.88 5.79 10.64
N LYS A 374 1.58 5.82 11.78
CA LYS A 374 1.55 4.70 12.75
C LYS A 374 0.15 4.50 13.35
N GLY A 375 -0.60 5.57 13.58
CA GLY A 375 -1.85 5.51 14.34
C GLY A 375 -1.62 5.13 15.81
N PRO A 376 -2.68 5.12 16.60
CA PRO A 376 -2.60 4.88 18.05
C PRO A 376 -2.78 3.40 18.44
N LEU A 377 -2.95 2.48 17.48
CA LEU A 377 -3.16 1.06 17.79
C LEU A 377 -1.86 0.41 18.25
N GLU A 378 -1.91 -0.24 19.42
CA GLU A 378 -0.84 -1.07 19.95
C GLU A 378 -1.45 -2.32 20.57
N ILE A 379 -0.94 -3.50 20.22
CA ILE A 379 -1.41 -4.76 20.76
C ILE A 379 -0.28 -5.49 21.49
N HIS A 380 -0.65 -6.26 22.51
CA HIS A 380 0.23 -7.20 23.21
C HIS A 380 -0.50 -8.52 23.38
N THR A 381 0.03 -9.56 22.76
CA THR A 381 -0.57 -10.89 22.71
C THR A 381 0.48 -11.96 23.01
N PRO A 382 0.09 -13.22 23.16
CA PRO A 382 1.05 -14.33 23.20
C PRO A 382 1.78 -14.60 21.86
N ASP A 383 1.38 -13.95 20.75
CA ASP A 383 2.02 -14.06 19.44
C ASP A 383 2.85 -12.81 19.12
N ALA A 384 4.13 -12.83 19.50
CA ALA A 384 5.05 -11.70 19.34
C ALA A 384 5.26 -11.30 17.86
N ASP A 385 5.17 -12.22 16.91
CA ASP A 385 5.27 -11.89 15.47
C ASP A 385 4.05 -11.09 14.99
N LEU A 386 2.86 -11.45 15.51
CA LEU A 386 1.65 -10.68 15.24
C LEU A 386 1.73 -9.29 15.86
N ASP A 387 2.18 -9.20 17.11
CA ASP A 387 2.37 -7.92 17.81
C ASP A 387 3.30 -7.00 17.02
N ASN A 388 4.45 -7.51 16.59
CA ASN A 388 5.40 -6.76 15.79
C ASN A 388 4.79 -6.27 14.48
N PHE A 389 4.09 -7.15 13.77
CA PHE A 389 3.48 -6.77 12.49
C PHE A 389 2.39 -5.71 12.68
N VAL A 390 1.49 -5.88 13.62
CA VAL A 390 0.37 -4.96 13.86
C VAL A 390 0.83 -3.61 14.40
N ASN A 391 1.83 -3.61 15.29
CA ASN A 391 2.30 -2.39 15.91
C ASN A 391 3.19 -1.53 14.99
N HIS A 392 3.83 -2.13 13.97
CA HIS A 392 4.85 -1.43 13.18
C HIS A 392 4.60 -1.44 11.67
N TRP A 393 4.10 -2.54 11.10
CA TRP A 393 4.10 -2.76 9.65
C TRP A 393 2.74 -2.64 9.00
N LEU A 394 1.68 -3.12 9.63
CA LEU A 394 0.32 -3.04 9.11
C LEU A 394 -0.16 -1.59 8.95
N PRO A 395 -0.03 -0.69 9.94
CA PRO A 395 -0.40 0.71 9.78
C PRO A 395 0.39 1.39 8.67
N ARG A 396 1.70 1.08 8.54
CA ARG A 396 2.56 1.61 7.49
C ARG A 396 2.06 1.22 6.10
N GLN A 397 1.62 -0.03 5.91
CA GLN A 397 1.05 -0.49 4.65
C GLN A 397 -0.31 0.17 4.37
N MET A 398 -1.17 0.33 5.37
CA MET A 398 -2.43 1.07 5.25
C MET A 398 -2.18 2.54 4.88
N TYR A 399 -1.20 3.18 5.50
CA TYR A 399 -0.86 4.57 5.24
C TYR A 399 -0.39 4.77 3.78
N TYR A 400 0.41 3.85 3.25
CA TYR A 400 0.76 3.85 1.83
C TYR A 400 -0.47 3.86 0.92
N HIS A 401 -1.43 2.96 1.16
CA HIS A 401 -2.61 2.87 0.32
C HIS A 401 -3.48 4.14 0.43
N GLY A 402 -3.73 4.61 1.64
CA GLY A 402 -4.58 5.76 1.89
C GLY A 402 -3.94 7.11 1.59
N ALA A 403 -2.63 7.28 1.79
CA ALA A 403 -1.96 8.57 1.56
C ALA A 403 -1.52 8.77 0.12
N THR A 404 -1.09 7.71 -0.58
CA THR A 404 -0.51 7.83 -1.93
C THR A 404 -1.38 7.25 -3.04
N ASN A 405 -2.57 6.74 -2.73
CA ASN A 405 -3.48 6.15 -3.70
C ASN A 405 -2.80 5.12 -4.61
N ARG A 406 -1.87 4.34 -4.05
CA ARG A 406 -1.04 3.36 -4.79
C ARG A 406 -0.26 3.97 -5.95
N LEU A 407 0.13 5.23 -5.86
CA LEU A 407 0.78 6.00 -6.92
C LEU A 407 -0.03 5.96 -8.24
N THR A 408 -1.34 6.17 -8.17
CA THR A 408 -2.19 6.27 -9.35
C THR A 408 -3.09 7.50 -9.29
N THR A 409 -3.30 8.12 -10.43
CA THR A 409 -4.18 9.30 -10.60
C THR A 409 -5.62 8.93 -10.95
N ASP A 410 -5.87 7.64 -11.19
CA ASP A 410 -7.17 7.07 -11.52
C ASP A 410 -7.37 5.70 -10.83
N PRO A 411 -7.29 5.63 -9.47
CA PRO A 411 -7.49 4.37 -8.78
C PRO A 411 -8.87 3.77 -9.10
N GLN A 412 -8.93 2.45 -9.22
CA GLN A 412 -10.21 1.76 -9.35
C GLN A 412 -11.10 2.07 -8.15
N THR A 413 -12.36 2.40 -8.38
CA THR A 413 -13.29 2.92 -7.36
C THR A 413 -13.35 2.04 -6.11
N ARG A 414 -13.51 0.72 -6.25
CA ARG A 414 -13.51 -0.19 -5.08
C ARG A 414 -12.19 -0.19 -4.31
N ASN A 415 -11.05 -0.06 -5.00
CA ASN A 415 -9.76 0.01 -4.34
C ASN A 415 -9.59 1.32 -3.58
N TYR A 416 -9.96 2.43 -4.22
CA TYR A 416 -9.92 3.76 -3.62
C TYR A 416 -10.74 3.82 -2.33
N LEU A 417 -11.99 3.38 -2.38
CA LEU A 417 -12.88 3.36 -1.21
C LEU A 417 -12.31 2.49 -0.08
N GLN A 418 -11.89 1.26 -0.37
CA GLN A 418 -11.40 0.35 0.67
C GLN A 418 -10.03 0.76 1.24
N ASP A 419 -9.14 1.32 0.41
CA ASP A 419 -7.86 1.83 0.89
C ASP A 419 -8.06 2.97 1.90
N HIS A 420 -9.02 3.86 1.63
CA HIS A 420 -9.35 4.95 2.55
C HIS A 420 -10.23 4.50 3.74
N MET A 421 -10.96 3.39 3.63
CA MET A 421 -11.63 2.79 4.78
C MET A 421 -10.65 2.53 5.93
N GLY A 422 -9.44 2.06 5.63
CA GLY A 422 -8.38 1.89 6.62
C GLY A 422 -7.96 3.20 7.30
N MET A 423 -8.03 4.31 6.59
CA MET A 423 -7.69 5.62 7.15
C MET A 423 -8.70 6.11 8.20
N SER A 424 -9.91 5.55 8.25
CA SER A 424 -10.88 5.85 9.31
C SER A 424 -10.33 5.60 10.71
N TYR A 425 -9.41 4.65 10.85
CA TYR A 425 -8.75 4.31 12.12
C TYR A 425 -7.51 5.16 12.43
N ILE A 426 -6.85 5.73 11.41
CA ILE A 426 -5.54 6.39 11.55
C ILE A 426 -5.68 7.91 11.37
N MET A 427 -6.37 8.35 10.31
CA MET A 427 -6.58 9.74 9.91
C MET A 427 -8.00 9.88 9.33
N PRO A 428 -9.05 9.94 10.16
CA PRO A 428 -10.43 9.94 9.70
C PRO A 428 -10.79 11.03 8.69
N GLU A 429 -10.14 12.18 8.77
CA GLU A 429 -10.32 13.28 7.82
C GLU A 429 -9.88 12.91 6.40
N VAL A 430 -8.86 12.07 6.25
CA VAL A 430 -8.44 11.54 4.94
C VAL A 430 -9.49 10.60 4.37
N ALA A 431 -10.06 9.71 5.20
CA ALA A 431 -11.14 8.82 4.80
C ALA A 431 -12.38 9.60 4.37
N ARG A 432 -12.77 10.63 5.14
CA ARG A 432 -13.90 11.51 4.84
C ARG A 432 -13.76 12.21 3.49
N ASN A 433 -12.62 12.86 3.28
CA ASN A 433 -12.36 13.60 2.05
C ASN A 433 -12.32 12.68 0.82
N ALA A 434 -11.74 11.50 0.96
CA ALA A 434 -11.72 10.50 -0.09
C ALA A 434 -13.12 9.98 -0.42
N PHE A 435 -13.96 9.75 0.58
CA PHE A 435 -15.35 9.33 0.37
C PHE A 435 -16.15 10.39 -0.37
N ILE A 436 -16.05 11.66 0.02
CA ILE A 436 -16.68 12.79 -0.67
C ILE A 436 -16.16 12.90 -2.12
N THR A 437 -14.86 12.79 -2.34
CA THR A 437 -14.25 12.84 -3.68
C THR A 437 -14.78 11.73 -4.60
N ALA A 438 -14.93 10.53 -4.07
CA ALA A 438 -15.49 9.41 -4.83
C ALA A 438 -16.98 9.64 -5.14
N LEU A 439 -17.76 10.05 -4.13
CA LEU A 439 -19.20 10.22 -4.27
C LEU A 439 -19.57 11.38 -5.19
N ALA A 440 -18.77 12.45 -5.23
CA ALA A 440 -18.94 13.55 -6.17
C ALA A 440 -18.73 13.16 -7.65
N GLN A 441 -18.19 11.97 -7.92
CA GLN A 441 -18.05 11.40 -9.27
C GLN A 441 -19.11 10.34 -9.59
N GLN A 442 -20.12 10.16 -8.73
CA GLN A 442 -21.25 9.28 -8.97
C GLN A 442 -22.16 9.85 -10.08
N GLU A 443 -22.72 8.97 -10.89
CA GLU A 443 -23.78 9.35 -11.86
C GLU A 443 -25.10 9.57 -11.15
N SER A 444 -25.97 10.40 -11.71
CA SER A 444 -27.32 10.66 -11.20
C SER A 444 -28.21 9.40 -11.15
N SER A 445 -27.87 8.40 -11.94
CA SER A 445 -28.46 7.05 -11.90
C SER A 445 -28.17 6.28 -10.60
N GLY A 446 -27.18 6.71 -9.84
CA GLY A 446 -26.65 6.02 -8.67
C GLY A 446 -25.45 5.12 -8.96
N ALA A 447 -25.11 4.91 -10.24
CA ALA A 447 -23.92 4.15 -10.61
C ALA A 447 -22.62 4.87 -10.19
N MET A 448 -21.61 4.08 -9.84
CA MET A 448 -20.27 4.60 -9.60
C MET A 448 -19.38 4.33 -10.82
N PRO A 449 -18.46 5.26 -11.17
CA PRO A 449 -17.49 5.02 -12.22
C PRO A 449 -16.51 3.91 -11.84
N ASP A 450 -15.87 3.29 -12.84
CA ASP A 450 -14.86 2.25 -12.59
C ASP A 450 -13.59 2.78 -11.91
N GLY A 451 -13.24 4.04 -12.11
CA GLY A 451 -12.10 4.69 -11.50
C GLY A 451 -12.42 6.10 -11.04
N ILE A 452 -11.76 6.52 -9.97
CA ILE A 452 -11.88 7.87 -9.42
C ILE A 452 -10.75 8.73 -9.99
N ILE A 453 -11.11 9.82 -10.67
CA ILE A 453 -10.14 10.78 -11.20
C ILE A 453 -9.65 11.67 -10.07
N LEU A 454 -8.37 11.62 -9.80
CA LEU A 454 -7.72 12.38 -8.73
C LEU A 454 -6.91 13.59 -9.23
N HIS A 455 -6.70 13.69 -10.53
CA HIS A 455 -5.96 14.80 -11.14
C HIS A 455 -6.71 15.33 -12.36
N PRO A 456 -6.82 16.65 -12.56
CA PRO A 456 -7.60 17.24 -13.64
C PRO A 456 -7.25 16.74 -15.04
N ASP A 457 -5.98 16.41 -15.23
CA ASP A 457 -5.47 15.95 -16.52
C ASP A 457 -5.43 14.41 -16.63
N ALA A 458 -5.81 13.67 -15.61
CA ALA A 458 -5.81 12.21 -15.64
C ALA A 458 -6.95 11.67 -16.51
N GLU A 459 -6.65 10.58 -17.20
CA GLU A 459 -7.62 9.79 -17.94
C GLU A 459 -7.73 8.40 -17.32
N LEU A 460 -8.92 7.82 -17.34
CA LEU A 460 -9.10 6.45 -16.89
C LEU A 460 -8.23 5.49 -17.71
N LYS A 461 -7.48 4.64 -17.05
CA LYS A 461 -6.77 3.51 -17.67
C LYS A 461 -7.77 2.56 -18.32
N TYR A 462 -7.32 1.83 -19.32
CA TYR A 462 -8.17 0.85 -20.02
C TYR A 462 -8.90 -0.09 -19.07
N ILE A 463 -8.23 -0.59 -18.03
CA ILE A 463 -8.85 -1.50 -17.06
C ILE A 463 -9.99 -0.83 -16.26
N ASN A 464 -9.91 0.49 -16.08
CA ASN A 464 -10.92 1.29 -15.38
C ASN A 464 -12.00 1.84 -16.33
N GLN A 465 -11.99 1.42 -17.59
CA GLN A 465 -13.03 1.71 -18.59
C GLN A 465 -13.90 0.48 -18.88
N VAL A 466 -13.59 -0.64 -18.24
CA VAL A 466 -14.35 -1.89 -18.36
C VAL A 466 -15.46 -1.87 -17.31
N PRO A 467 -16.73 -1.98 -17.67
CA PRO A 467 -17.83 -1.86 -16.72
C PRO A 467 -17.82 -3.01 -15.70
N HIS A 468 -17.45 -2.67 -14.48
CA HIS A 468 -17.56 -3.52 -13.31
C HIS A 468 -18.79 -3.12 -12.50
N THR A 469 -19.46 -4.07 -11.89
CA THR A 469 -20.80 -3.85 -11.31
C THR A 469 -20.80 -3.82 -9.78
N ASP A 470 -19.65 -3.93 -9.14
CA ASP A 470 -19.56 -4.06 -7.70
C ASP A 470 -19.29 -2.75 -6.93
N HIS A 471 -19.07 -1.63 -7.64
CA HIS A 471 -18.56 -0.41 -6.99
C HIS A 471 -19.49 0.14 -5.89
N CYS A 472 -20.82 0.08 -6.11
CA CYS A 472 -21.80 0.59 -5.16
C CYS A 472 -21.87 -0.21 -3.84
N VAL A 473 -21.47 -1.49 -3.85
CA VAL A 473 -21.43 -2.33 -2.64
C VAL A 473 -20.49 -1.74 -1.57
N TRP A 474 -19.40 -1.13 -2.00
CA TRP A 474 -18.34 -0.65 -1.11
C TRP A 474 -18.70 0.65 -0.39
N LEU A 475 -19.63 1.43 -0.93
CA LEU A 475 -20.02 2.72 -0.35
C LEU A 475 -20.54 2.59 1.09
N PRO A 476 -21.60 1.79 1.39
CA PRO A 476 -22.10 1.69 2.76
C PRO A 476 -21.09 1.04 3.71
N ILE A 477 -20.28 0.10 3.23
CA ILE A 477 -19.26 -0.59 4.04
C ILE A 477 -18.18 0.40 4.49
N CYS A 478 -17.65 1.20 3.57
CA CYS A 478 -16.63 2.19 3.88
C CYS A 478 -17.18 3.34 4.72
N LEU A 479 -18.40 3.80 4.42
CA LEU A 479 -19.07 4.82 5.19
C LEU A 479 -19.37 4.36 6.63
N SER A 480 -19.85 3.12 6.82
CA SER A 480 -20.09 2.56 8.16
C SER A 480 -18.82 2.59 9.00
N THR A 481 -17.68 2.13 8.45
CA THR A 481 -16.42 2.16 9.19
C THR A 481 -16.02 3.58 9.61
N TYR A 482 -16.21 4.57 8.74
CA TYR A 482 -15.97 5.97 9.08
C TYR A 482 -16.92 6.48 10.18
N LEU A 483 -18.22 6.24 10.04
CA LEU A 483 -19.23 6.68 11.02
C LEU A 483 -19.05 5.98 12.37
N ASP A 484 -18.69 4.71 12.35
CA ASP A 484 -18.44 3.94 13.58
C ASP A 484 -17.25 4.53 14.36
N GLU A 485 -16.21 4.98 13.69
CA GLU A 485 -15.06 5.60 14.33
C GLU A 485 -15.31 7.06 14.75
N THR A 486 -16.10 7.83 14.00
CA THR A 486 -16.20 9.29 14.18
C THR A 486 -17.52 9.76 14.75
N ASN A 487 -18.61 9.03 14.54
CA ASN A 487 -19.99 9.47 14.80
C ASN A 487 -20.42 10.72 13.99
N ASP A 488 -19.77 10.98 12.84
CA ASP A 488 -20.04 12.14 11.99
C ASP A 488 -21.26 11.93 11.08
N TYR A 489 -22.42 11.74 11.66
CA TYR A 489 -23.67 11.60 10.88
C TYR A 489 -24.07 12.91 10.17
N ALA A 490 -23.45 14.05 10.50
CA ALA A 490 -23.68 15.31 9.80
C ALA A 490 -23.25 15.22 8.32
N LEU A 491 -22.27 14.37 8.01
CA LEU A 491 -21.85 14.06 6.64
C LEU A 491 -23.04 13.68 5.73
N LEU A 492 -24.05 12.97 6.24
CA LEU A 492 -25.21 12.55 5.45
C LEU A 492 -26.03 13.72 4.87
N ALA A 493 -25.96 14.90 5.49
CA ALA A 493 -26.66 16.11 5.05
C ALA A 493 -25.83 16.98 4.08
N GLU A 494 -24.55 16.68 3.86
CA GLU A 494 -23.72 17.44 2.92
C GLU A 494 -24.21 17.29 1.50
N ILE A 495 -24.15 18.40 0.75
CA ILE A 495 -24.62 18.47 -0.63
C ILE A 495 -23.44 18.30 -1.58
N LEU A 496 -23.53 17.31 -2.47
CA LEU A 496 -22.51 16.96 -3.45
C LEU A 496 -23.10 16.98 -4.88
N PRO A 497 -22.28 17.28 -5.90
CA PRO A 497 -22.71 17.16 -7.30
C PRO A 497 -22.76 15.70 -7.75
N PHE A 498 -23.50 15.45 -8.82
CA PHE A 498 -23.37 14.25 -9.64
C PHE A 498 -22.44 14.54 -10.83
N ALA A 499 -21.78 13.51 -11.37
CA ALA A 499 -20.89 13.67 -12.53
C ALA A 499 -21.62 14.12 -13.81
N ASP A 500 -22.88 13.78 -13.95
CA ASP A 500 -23.71 13.95 -15.15
C ASP A 500 -24.94 14.85 -14.94
N SER A 501 -25.08 15.51 -13.79
CA SER A 501 -26.24 16.34 -13.47
C SER A 501 -25.83 17.66 -12.80
N SER A 502 -26.53 18.74 -13.16
CA SER A 502 -26.39 20.05 -12.51
C SER A 502 -27.16 20.17 -11.20
N GLU A 503 -28.03 19.19 -10.88
CA GLU A 503 -28.79 19.17 -9.65
C GLU A 503 -28.02 18.39 -8.58
N PRO A 504 -27.45 19.05 -7.57
CA PRO A 504 -26.74 18.36 -6.52
C PRO A 504 -27.72 17.71 -5.53
N ALA A 505 -27.24 16.76 -4.76
CA ALA A 505 -28.04 16.07 -3.74
C ALA A 505 -27.23 15.87 -2.44
N THR A 506 -27.91 15.50 -1.40
CA THR A 506 -27.24 15.15 -0.13
C THR A 506 -26.51 13.82 -0.27
N VAL A 507 -25.45 13.62 0.55
CA VAL A 507 -24.79 12.31 0.67
C VAL A 507 -25.79 11.20 0.93
N PHE A 508 -26.79 11.45 1.75
CA PHE A 508 -27.89 10.49 2.01
C PHE A 508 -28.61 10.07 0.73
N GLU A 509 -28.93 11.03 -0.14
CA GLU A 509 -29.60 10.74 -1.42
C GLU A 509 -28.65 10.00 -2.39
N HIS A 510 -27.38 10.40 -2.47
CA HIS A 510 -26.37 9.67 -3.23
C HIS A 510 -26.31 8.19 -2.83
N MET A 511 -26.32 7.92 -1.54
CA MET A 511 -26.29 6.57 -0.99
C MET A 511 -27.57 5.79 -1.33
N ASN A 512 -28.73 6.42 -1.20
CA ASN A 512 -30.00 5.79 -1.58
C ASN A 512 -30.02 5.43 -3.07
N ARG A 513 -29.52 6.31 -3.96
CA ARG A 513 -29.42 6.02 -5.38
C ARG A 513 -28.45 4.88 -5.68
N ALA A 514 -27.31 4.79 -4.97
CA ALA A 514 -26.40 3.66 -5.10
C ALA A 514 -27.08 2.34 -4.71
N MET A 515 -27.86 2.32 -3.63
CA MET A 515 -28.61 1.13 -3.23
C MET A 515 -29.73 0.79 -4.21
N GLN A 516 -30.39 1.81 -4.74
CA GLN A 516 -31.41 1.63 -5.76
C GLN A 516 -30.81 1.08 -7.06
N TRP A 517 -29.62 1.55 -7.45
CA TRP A 517 -28.90 1.02 -8.62
C TRP A 517 -28.59 -0.47 -8.44
N LEU A 518 -28.08 -0.90 -7.28
CA LEU A 518 -27.87 -2.32 -6.96
C LEU A 518 -29.17 -3.14 -7.01
N ALA A 519 -30.29 -2.56 -6.60
CA ALA A 519 -31.60 -3.22 -6.64
C ALA A 519 -32.17 -3.35 -8.04
N GLN A 520 -31.79 -2.48 -8.96
CA GLN A 520 -32.29 -2.43 -10.34
C GLN A 520 -31.41 -3.19 -11.34
N ASP A 521 -30.07 -3.22 -11.15
CA ASP A 521 -29.15 -3.90 -12.08
C ASP A 521 -29.16 -5.42 -11.85
N ARG A 522 -30.31 -6.02 -12.09
CA ARG A 522 -30.60 -7.43 -11.84
C ARG A 522 -31.36 -8.06 -13.01
N ASP A 523 -31.22 -9.35 -13.12
CA ASP A 523 -32.02 -10.14 -14.05
C ASP A 523 -33.45 -10.38 -13.55
N GLU A 524 -34.26 -11.08 -14.32
CA GLU A 524 -35.65 -11.43 -13.98
C GLU A 524 -35.79 -12.31 -12.73
N ARG A 525 -34.73 -12.98 -12.32
CA ARG A 525 -34.65 -13.78 -11.09
C ARG A 525 -34.35 -12.93 -9.86
N GLY A 526 -33.89 -11.70 -10.06
CA GLY A 526 -33.40 -10.79 -9.02
C GLY A 526 -31.92 -10.95 -8.70
N LEU A 527 -31.13 -11.62 -9.55
CA LEU A 527 -29.68 -11.77 -9.41
C LEU A 527 -28.93 -10.63 -10.10
N ASN A 528 -27.90 -10.08 -9.45
CA ASN A 528 -27.15 -8.95 -10.00
C ASN A 528 -26.30 -9.34 -11.20
N TYR A 529 -26.36 -8.53 -12.25
CA TYR A 529 -25.54 -8.71 -13.45
C TYR A 529 -24.04 -8.57 -13.13
N ILE A 530 -23.21 -9.37 -13.80
CA ILE A 530 -21.75 -9.28 -13.68
C ILE A 530 -21.13 -8.39 -14.77
N ARG A 531 -21.83 -8.16 -15.90
CA ARG A 531 -21.31 -7.42 -17.04
C ARG A 531 -19.95 -7.97 -17.48
N GLN A 532 -18.90 -7.11 -17.50
CA GLN A 532 -17.54 -7.52 -17.86
C GLN A 532 -16.65 -7.77 -16.62
N GLY A 533 -17.20 -7.75 -15.44
CA GLY A 533 -16.51 -8.07 -14.20
C GLY A 533 -17.25 -7.61 -12.95
N ASP A 534 -16.95 -8.26 -11.88
CA ASP A 534 -17.23 -7.83 -10.52
C ASP A 534 -15.88 -7.60 -9.80
N TRP A 535 -15.80 -7.80 -8.50
CA TRP A 535 -14.53 -7.75 -7.75
C TRP A 535 -13.41 -8.62 -8.39
N CYS A 536 -13.78 -9.64 -9.14
CA CYS A 536 -12.86 -10.48 -9.90
C CYS A 536 -12.77 -10.00 -11.36
N ASP A 537 -12.02 -8.94 -11.63
CA ASP A 537 -11.82 -8.32 -12.96
C ASP A 537 -11.62 -9.32 -14.12
N PRO A 538 -10.87 -10.43 -13.96
CA PRO A 538 -10.64 -11.33 -15.09
C PRO A 538 -11.78 -12.32 -15.35
N MET A 539 -12.92 -12.22 -14.69
CA MET A 539 -14.16 -12.98 -15.05
C MET A 539 -14.98 -12.29 -16.13
N ASN A 540 -14.31 -11.81 -17.15
CA ASN A 540 -14.85 -10.87 -18.13
C ASN A 540 -15.75 -11.52 -19.21
N MET A 541 -15.96 -12.83 -19.17
CA MET A 541 -16.79 -13.52 -20.16
C MET A 541 -18.11 -14.06 -19.58
N VAL A 542 -18.26 -14.06 -18.26
CA VAL A 542 -19.48 -14.58 -17.60
C VAL A 542 -20.73 -13.83 -18.02
N GLY A 543 -20.64 -12.49 -18.11
CA GLY A 543 -21.75 -11.61 -18.51
C GLY A 543 -21.47 -10.83 -19.80
N TYR A 544 -20.59 -11.31 -20.66
CA TYR A 544 -20.18 -10.62 -21.89
C TYR A 544 -21.35 -10.32 -22.85
N LYS A 545 -22.35 -11.22 -22.91
CA LYS A 545 -23.58 -11.05 -23.72
C LYS A 545 -24.67 -10.26 -22.95
N GLY A 546 -24.40 -9.80 -21.76
CA GLY A 546 -25.30 -8.96 -20.95
C GLY A 546 -26.36 -9.71 -20.14
N LYS A 547 -26.26 -11.05 -20.01
CA LYS A 547 -27.23 -11.88 -19.27
C LYS A 547 -26.62 -12.55 -18.04
N GLY A 548 -25.31 -12.74 -18.02
CA GLY A 548 -24.60 -13.41 -16.91
C GLY A 548 -24.70 -12.65 -15.61
N VAL A 549 -24.79 -13.38 -14.51
CA VAL A 549 -24.99 -12.85 -13.16
C VAL A 549 -23.89 -13.31 -12.21
N SER A 550 -23.58 -12.44 -11.23
CA SER A 550 -22.66 -12.74 -10.16
C SER A 550 -23.38 -13.20 -8.91
N GLY A 551 -23.12 -14.44 -8.50
CA GLY A 551 -23.63 -14.94 -7.21
C GLY A 551 -23.01 -14.18 -6.05
N TRP A 552 -21.70 -13.93 -6.10
CA TRP A 552 -21.04 -13.13 -5.08
C TRP A 552 -21.63 -11.72 -4.97
N LEU A 553 -21.80 -11.00 -6.08
CA LEU A 553 -22.32 -9.62 -6.03
C LEU A 553 -23.74 -9.56 -5.48
N THR A 554 -24.59 -10.54 -5.80
CA THR A 554 -25.96 -10.61 -5.27
C THR A 554 -25.93 -10.79 -3.74
N ILE A 555 -25.06 -11.66 -3.23
CA ILE A 555 -24.86 -11.86 -1.78
C ILE A 555 -24.32 -10.57 -1.14
N ALA A 556 -23.32 -9.95 -1.77
CA ALA A 556 -22.72 -8.71 -1.29
C ALA A 556 -23.71 -7.53 -1.28
N THR A 557 -24.64 -7.49 -2.24
CA THR A 557 -25.72 -6.51 -2.28
C THR A 557 -26.65 -6.65 -1.06
N ALA A 558 -26.99 -7.86 -0.65
CA ALA A 558 -27.77 -8.08 0.57
C ALA A 558 -27.04 -7.57 1.81
N TYR A 559 -25.74 -7.78 1.89
CA TYR A 559 -24.91 -7.23 2.98
C TYR A 559 -24.89 -5.69 2.93
N ALA A 560 -24.68 -5.10 1.76
CA ALA A 560 -24.67 -3.65 1.58
C ALA A 560 -26.01 -3.01 2.01
N PHE A 561 -27.14 -3.65 1.72
CA PHE A 561 -28.46 -3.20 2.19
C PHE A 561 -28.58 -3.25 3.72
N ASN A 562 -28.10 -4.30 4.37
CA ASN A 562 -28.10 -4.38 5.83
C ASN A 562 -27.24 -3.27 6.46
N VAL A 563 -26.02 -3.07 5.94
CA VAL A 563 -25.12 -2.01 6.44
C VAL A 563 -25.73 -0.62 6.23
N TRP A 564 -26.35 -0.38 5.07
CA TRP A 564 -27.03 0.90 4.83
C TRP A 564 -28.25 1.07 5.72
N ALA A 565 -29.00 0.01 6.01
CA ALA A 565 -30.11 0.03 6.95
C ALA A 565 -29.66 0.41 8.36
N ASP A 566 -28.52 -0.12 8.83
CA ASP A 566 -27.94 0.23 10.14
C ASP A 566 -27.56 1.70 10.21
N ILE A 567 -26.95 2.24 9.14
CA ILE A 567 -26.63 3.68 9.03
C ILE A 567 -27.91 4.52 9.03
N CYS A 568 -28.93 4.12 8.28
CA CYS A 568 -30.22 4.81 8.23
C CYS A 568 -30.89 4.82 9.62
N GLU A 569 -30.89 3.70 10.33
CA GLU A 569 -31.46 3.60 11.68
C GLU A 569 -30.75 4.53 12.66
N ALA A 570 -29.42 4.49 12.69
CA ALA A 570 -28.59 5.35 13.53
C ALA A 570 -28.73 6.84 13.17
N GLY A 571 -28.91 7.16 11.88
CA GLY A 571 -29.14 8.52 11.37
C GLY A 571 -30.59 9.01 11.54
N GLY A 572 -31.50 8.21 12.13
CA GLY A 572 -32.88 8.62 12.35
C GLY A 572 -33.85 8.39 11.18
N HIS A 573 -33.44 7.64 10.14
CA HIS A 573 -34.22 7.35 8.93
C HIS A 573 -34.87 5.96 8.98
N ALA A 574 -35.70 5.70 9.98
CA ALA A 574 -36.25 4.36 10.29
C ALA A 574 -37.07 3.71 9.16
N GLU A 575 -37.73 4.50 8.32
CA GLU A 575 -38.49 3.98 7.17
C GLU A 575 -37.52 3.41 6.10
N HIS A 576 -36.46 4.13 5.76
CA HIS A 576 -35.44 3.64 4.85
C HIS A 576 -34.70 2.41 5.41
N ALA A 577 -34.41 2.40 6.71
CA ALA A 577 -33.84 1.23 7.38
C ALA A 577 -34.71 -0.02 7.19
N ALA A 578 -36.03 0.10 7.45
CA ALA A 578 -36.96 -1.01 7.28
C ALA A 578 -37.07 -1.51 5.83
N GLN A 579 -37.09 -0.59 4.85
CA GLN A 579 -37.08 -0.92 3.42
C GLN A 579 -35.83 -1.72 3.01
N HIS A 580 -34.65 -1.27 3.44
CA HIS A 580 -33.39 -1.94 3.08
C HIS A 580 -33.20 -3.28 3.79
N ARG A 581 -33.69 -3.42 5.05
CA ARG A 581 -33.69 -4.73 5.72
C ARG A 581 -34.61 -5.73 4.99
N LEU A 582 -35.77 -5.27 4.49
CA LEU A 582 -36.64 -6.10 3.68
C LEU A 582 -35.97 -6.50 2.36
N ALA A 583 -35.34 -5.54 1.66
CA ALA A 583 -34.62 -5.81 0.40
C ALA A 583 -33.46 -6.80 0.63
N ALA A 584 -32.73 -6.71 1.73
CA ALA A 584 -31.68 -7.66 2.10
C ALA A 584 -32.24 -9.07 2.30
N LYS A 585 -33.35 -9.18 3.04
CA LYS A 585 -34.03 -10.46 3.28
C LYS A 585 -34.53 -11.11 1.99
N GLU A 586 -35.15 -10.35 1.12
CA GLU A 586 -35.65 -10.82 -0.20
C GLU A 586 -34.48 -11.27 -1.08
N THR A 587 -33.38 -10.48 -1.10
CA THR A 587 -32.16 -10.82 -1.85
C THR A 587 -31.55 -12.13 -1.32
N ASN A 588 -31.45 -12.32 0.00
CA ASN A 588 -30.97 -13.56 0.60
C ASN A 588 -31.87 -14.77 0.26
N ALA A 589 -33.18 -14.58 0.15
CA ALA A 589 -34.10 -15.64 -0.27
C ALA A 589 -33.85 -16.06 -1.72
N ILE A 590 -33.62 -15.09 -2.62
CA ILE A 590 -33.25 -15.31 -4.02
C ILE A 590 -31.90 -16.05 -4.12
N VAL A 591 -30.92 -15.62 -3.35
CA VAL A 591 -29.59 -16.27 -3.26
C VAL A 591 -29.74 -17.76 -2.89
N ASN A 592 -30.53 -18.06 -1.87
CA ASN A 592 -30.76 -19.43 -1.42
C ASN A 592 -31.54 -20.27 -2.46
N GLN A 593 -32.46 -19.64 -3.19
CA GLN A 593 -33.23 -20.32 -4.21
C GLN A 593 -32.39 -20.75 -5.43
N TYR A 594 -31.46 -19.89 -5.88
CA TYR A 594 -30.78 -20.08 -7.17
C TYR A 594 -29.32 -20.44 -7.08
N LEU A 595 -28.65 -20.18 -5.94
CA LEU A 595 -27.19 -20.28 -5.82
C LEU A 595 -26.69 -21.29 -4.79
N TRP A 596 -27.58 -21.81 -3.90
CA TRP A 596 -27.20 -22.83 -2.94
C TRP A 596 -27.04 -24.20 -3.61
N ASP A 597 -25.83 -24.79 -3.55
CA ASP A 597 -25.46 -26.06 -4.19
C ASP A 597 -25.39 -27.23 -3.16
N GLY A 598 -26.14 -27.14 -2.09
CA GLY A 598 -26.22 -28.18 -1.07
C GLY A 598 -25.22 -28.04 0.07
N ASP A 599 -23.99 -27.64 -0.22
CA ASP A 599 -22.92 -27.45 0.78
C ASP A 599 -22.25 -26.07 0.72
N TRP A 600 -22.38 -25.35 -0.39
CA TRP A 600 -21.84 -24.00 -0.56
C TRP A 600 -22.62 -23.20 -1.62
N TYR A 601 -22.32 -21.91 -1.76
CA TYR A 601 -22.94 -21.04 -2.76
C TYR A 601 -22.14 -21.01 -4.06
N ALA A 602 -22.85 -21.14 -5.18
CA ALA A 602 -22.31 -21.02 -6.53
C ALA A 602 -21.67 -19.65 -6.77
N ARG A 603 -20.69 -19.57 -7.67
CA ARG A 603 -20.01 -18.31 -8.01
C ARG A 603 -20.88 -17.40 -8.87
N GLY A 604 -21.67 -17.96 -9.75
CA GLY A 604 -22.56 -17.23 -10.66
C GLY A 604 -23.19 -18.10 -11.72
N ILE A 605 -23.85 -17.44 -12.66
CA ILE A 605 -24.52 -18.08 -13.81
C ILE A 605 -24.07 -17.33 -15.07
N THR A 606 -23.57 -18.07 -16.05
CA THR A 606 -23.05 -17.49 -17.29
C THR A 606 -24.17 -16.95 -18.20
N ASP A 607 -23.80 -16.19 -19.22
CA ASP A 607 -24.72 -15.73 -20.28
C ASP A 607 -25.55 -16.86 -20.94
N ASP A 608 -24.99 -18.08 -20.95
CA ASP A 608 -25.65 -19.25 -21.53
C ASP A 608 -26.41 -20.08 -20.47
N ASN A 609 -26.71 -19.46 -19.31
CA ASN A 609 -27.46 -20.02 -18.18
C ASN A 609 -26.79 -21.25 -17.55
N VAL A 610 -25.45 -21.31 -17.57
CA VAL A 610 -24.67 -22.36 -16.90
C VAL A 610 -24.28 -21.88 -15.51
N VAL A 611 -24.76 -22.57 -14.49
CA VAL A 611 -24.31 -22.32 -13.09
C VAL A 611 -22.89 -22.82 -12.94
N PHE A 612 -22.02 -22.06 -12.34
CA PHE A 612 -20.62 -22.44 -12.11
C PHE A 612 -20.15 -22.11 -10.68
N GLY A 613 -19.10 -22.77 -10.28
CA GLY A 613 -18.68 -22.77 -8.89
C GLY A 613 -19.51 -23.74 -8.06
N VAL A 614 -19.86 -24.89 -8.63
CA VAL A 614 -20.74 -25.94 -8.06
C VAL A 614 -20.03 -27.28 -8.03
N HIS A 615 -20.57 -28.23 -7.26
CA HIS A 615 -19.96 -29.54 -7.01
C HIS A 615 -19.69 -30.37 -8.28
N THR A 616 -20.43 -30.13 -9.37
CA THR A 616 -20.25 -30.81 -10.65
C THR A 616 -19.09 -30.26 -11.49
N ASP A 617 -18.57 -29.08 -11.15
CA ASP A 617 -17.44 -28.49 -11.87
C ASP A 617 -16.15 -29.27 -11.55
N LYS A 618 -15.40 -29.60 -12.60
CA LYS A 618 -14.08 -30.28 -12.44
C LYS A 618 -13.00 -29.32 -11.92
N GLU A 619 -13.01 -28.08 -12.41
CA GLU A 619 -12.12 -26.99 -12.02
C GLU A 619 -12.98 -25.75 -11.67
N GLY A 620 -12.53 -24.91 -10.75
CA GLY A 620 -13.34 -23.82 -10.27
C GLY A 620 -14.62 -24.27 -9.56
N ARG A 621 -14.53 -25.37 -8.80
CA ARG A 621 -15.67 -26.00 -8.14
C ARG A 621 -16.22 -25.16 -7.00
N ILE A 622 -15.35 -24.57 -6.23
CA ILE A 622 -15.70 -23.73 -5.09
C ILE A 622 -14.88 -22.44 -5.12
N PHE A 623 -15.52 -21.31 -4.79
CA PHE A 623 -14.90 -19.99 -4.68
C PHE A 623 -15.14 -19.43 -3.29
N ILE A 624 -14.12 -18.80 -2.71
CA ILE A 624 -14.20 -18.28 -1.34
C ILE A 624 -15.14 -17.06 -1.20
N ASN A 625 -15.20 -16.20 -2.23
CA ASN A 625 -15.95 -14.96 -2.14
C ASN A 625 -17.44 -15.17 -1.79
N PRO A 626 -18.22 -16.02 -2.48
CA PRO A 626 -19.61 -16.24 -2.08
C PRO A 626 -19.75 -16.74 -0.65
N GLN A 627 -18.84 -17.59 -0.19
CA GLN A 627 -18.92 -18.21 1.13
C GLN A 627 -18.69 -17.17 2.25
N GLY A 628 -17.63 -16.37 2.17
CA GLY A 628 -17.36 -15.33 3.16
C GLY A 628 -18.49 -14.30 3.25
N TRP A 629 -19.01 -13.89 2.10
CA TRP A 629 -20.07 -12.88 2.06
C TRP A 629 -21.44 -13.44 2.45
N ALA A 630 -21.69 -14.75 2.30
CA ALA A 630 -22.91 -15.39 2.81
C ALA A 630 -22.96 -15.41 4.35
N LEU A 631 -21.80 -15.52 5.01
CA LEU A 631 -21.70 -15.35 6.46
C LEU A 631 -22.06 -13.91 6.87
N LEU A 632 -21.58 -12.91 6.13
CA LEU A 632 -21.79 -11.49 6.42
C LEU A 632 -23.23 -11.04 6.14
N SER A 633 -23.82 -11.48 5.04
CA SER A 633 -25.16 -11.02 4.62
C SER A 633 -26.30 -11.67 5.39
N GLY A 634 -26.02 -12.76 6.13
CA GLY A 634 -27.06 -13.58 6.76
C GLY A 634 -27.85 -14.44 5.76
N ALA A 635 -27.29 -14.69 4.54
CA ALA A 635 -27.89 -15.61 3.57
C ALA A 635 -27.86 -17.06 4.06
N ALA A 636 -26.78 -17.46 4.72
CA ALA A 636 -26.60 -18.80 5.26
C ALA A 636 -27.28 -18.92 6.65
N ASP A 637 -28.21 -19.86 6.80
CA ASP A 637 -28.69 -20.26 8.13
C ASP A 637 -27.62 -21.07 8.88
N ALA A 638 -27.86 -21.36 10.17
CA ALA A 638 -26.88 -22.07 11.01
C ALA A 638 -26.40 -23.40 10.42
N SER A 639 -27.27 -24.17 9.75
CA SER A 639 -26.92 -25.43 9.10
C SER A 639 -26.08 -25.20 7.85
N GLN A 640 -26.44 -24.19 7.07
CA GLN A 640 -25.70 -23.79 5.87
C GLN A 640 -24.33 -23.23 6.21
N GLN A 641 -24.20 -22.42 7.27
CA GLN A 641 -22.92 -21.92 7.78
C GLN A 641 -21.97 -23.06 8.12
N GLN A 642 -22.41 -24.07 8.87
CA GLN A 642 -21.60 -25.23 9.20
C GLN A 642 -21.13 -25.98 7.96
N LYS A 643 -22.01 -26.15 6.97
CA LYS A 643 -21.68 -26.86 5.72
C LYS A 643 -20.67 -26.07 4.88
N LEU A 644 -20.91 -24.78 4.66
CA LEU A 644 -20.00 -23.98 3.84
C LEU A 644 -18.63 -23.80 4.50
N ILE A 645 -18.55 -23.65 5.81
CA ILE A 645 -17.29 -23.56 6.55
C ILE A 645 -16.51 -24.87 6.39
N ARG A 646 -17.15 -26.01 6.56
CA ARG A 646 -16.54 -27.30 6.32
C ARG A 646 -16.07 -27.47 4.88
N ALA A 647 -16.88 -27.08 3.90
CA ALA A 647 -16.49 -27.18 2.48
C ALA A 647 -15.28 -26.31 2.15
N VAL A 648 -15.20 -25.10 2.72
CA VAL A 648 -14.03 -24.23 2.60
C VAL A 648 -12.81 -24.88 3.24
N GLU A 649 -12.91 -25.39 4.46
CA GLU A 649 -11.82 -26.06 5.17
C GLU A 649 -11.29 -27.26 4.37
N GLU A 650 -12.19 -28.10 3.87
CA GLU A 650 -11.84 -29.32 3.12
C GLU A 650 -11.27 -29.02 1.72
N GLN A 651 -11.73 -27.97 1.03
CA GLN A 651 -11.42 -27.76 -0.38
C GLN A 651 -10.50 -26.58 -0.65
N LEU A 652 -10.58 -25.50 0.12
CA LEU A 652 -9.83 -24.28 -0.12
C LEU A 652 -8.68 -24.04 0.85
N GLU A 653 -8.68 -24.62 2.03
CA GLU A 653 -7.59 -24.40 2.96
C GLU A 653 -6.33 -25.17 2.57
N SER A 654 -5.22 -24.51 2.77
CA SER A 654 -3.86 -24.99 2.55
C SER A 654 -2.97 -24.65 3.75
N PRO A 655 -1.76 -25.18 3.85
CA PRO A 655 -0.81 -24.75 4.88
C PRO A 655 -0.56 -23.24 4.89
N TYR A 656 -0.76 -22.56 3.75
CA TYR A 656 -0.42 -21.15 3.56
C TYR A 656 -1.60 -20.19 3.67
N GLY A 657 -2.79 -20.67 3.94
CA GLY A 657 -4.04 -19.90 4.04
C GLY A 657 -5.15 -20.49 3.18
N VAL A 658 -6.21 -19.73 2.96
CA VAL A 658 -7.37 -20.13 2.18
C VAL A 658 -7.23 -19.70 0.73
N GLU A 659 -7.37 -20.62 -0.21
CA GLU A 659 -7.28 -20.39 -1.65
C GLU A 659 -8.54 -19.70 -2.17
N LYS A 660 -8.39 -18.85 -3.18
CA LYS A 660 -9.52 -18.11 -3.77
C LYS A 660 -10.54 -19.03 -4.45
N LEU A 661 -10.07 -20.08 -5.10
CA LEU A 661 -10.90 -21.10 -5.75
C LEU A 661 -10.12 -22.41 -5.82
N ALA A 662 -10.84 -23.51 -5.90
CA ALA A 662 -10.26 -24.85 -6.12
C ALA A 662 -11.22 -25.79 -6.88
N PRO A 663 -10.67 -26.76 -7.62
CA PRO A 663 -9.31 -26.79 -8.16
C PRO A 663 -9.06 -25.62 -9.11
N SER A 664 -7.80 -25.16 -9.21
CA SER A 664 -7.44 -24.08 -10.15
C SER A 664 -7.64 -24.52 -11.60
N PHE A 665 -8.02 -23.57 -12.45
CA PHE A 665 -8.16 -23.81 -13.88
C PHE A 665 -6.80 -24.07 -14.52
N THR A 666 -6.71 -25.14 -15.31
CA THR A 666 -5.52 -25.54 -16.07
C THR A 666 -5.66 -25.27 -17.57
N ALA A 667 -6.87 -24.95 -18.02
CA ALA A 667 -7.18 -24.61 -19.39
C ALA A 667 -8.19 -23.45 -19.45
N MET A 668 -8.24 -22.80 -20.60
CA MET A 668 -9.21 -21.73 -20.85
C MET A 668 -10.63 -22.28 -20.77
N ARG A 669 -11.47 -21.59 -20.00
CA ARG A 669 -12.92 -21.75 -19.97
C ARG A 669 -13.53 -20.47 -20.52
N GLU A 670 -14.01 -20.55 -21.76
CA GLU A 670 -14.43 -19.38 -22.55
C GLU A 670 -15.62 -18.65 -21.98
N ASP A 671 -16.52 -19.33 -21.27
CA ASP A 671 -17.69 -18.76 -20.61
C ASP A 671 -17.37 -18.10 -19.27
N VAL A 672 -16.12 -18.19 -18.78
CA VAL A 672 -15.64 -17.55 -17.55
C VAL A 672 -14.65 -16.43 -17.83
N GLY A 673 -13.66 -16.68 -18.70
CA GLY A 673 -12.76 -15.63 -19.18
C GLY A 673 -11.33 -15.71 -18.68
N ARG A 674 -10.64 -14.55 -18.65
CA ARG A 674 -9.18 -14.42 -18.45
C ARG A 674 -8.66 -15.01 -17.14
N VAL A 675 -9.49 -15.17 -16.12
CA VAL A 675 -9.07 -15.82 -14.87
C VAL A 675 -8.53 -17.22 -15.14
N THR A 676 -9.11 -17.93 -16.11
CA THR A 676 -8.75 -19.30 -16.48
C THR A 676 -7.46 -19.41 -17.32
N GLN A 677 -6.94 -18.28 -17.81
CA GLN A 677 -5.67 -18.20 -18.54
C GLN A 677 -4.47 -17.97 -17.61
N LYS A 678 -4.73 -17.54 -16.37
CA LYS A 678 -3.65 -17.35 -15.39
C LYS A 678 -3.10 -18.70 -14.95
N HIS A 679 -1.78 -18.75 -14.68
CA HIS A 679 -1.15 -19.98 -14.18
C HIS A 679 -1.86 -20.44 -12.89
N PRO A 680 -2.16 -21.74 -12.76
CA PRO A 680 -2.75 -22.29 -11.54
C PRO A 680 -1.98 -21.89 -10.28
N GLY A 681 -2.73 -21.42 -9.26
CA GLY A 681 -2.17 -20.94 -8.02
C GLY A 681 -1.61 -19.51 -8.08
N SER A 682 -1.79 -18.77 -9.19
CA SER A 682 -1.38 -17.37 -9.27
C SER A 682 -2.57 -16.42 -9.36
N ALA A 683 -2.45 -15.27 -8.71
CA ALA A 683 -3.48 -14.25 -8.70
C ALA A 683 -4.89 -14.83 -8.43
N GLU A 684 -5.89 -14.49 -9.24
CA GLU A 684 -7.26 -14.93 -9.00
C GLU A 684 -7.52 -16.41 -9.38
N ASN A 685 -6.58 -17.10 -10.04
CA ASN A 685 -6.72 -18.52 -10.37
C ASN A 685 -6.18 -19.43 -9.27
N GLY A 686 -6.85 -19.45 -8.12
CA GLY A 686 -6.56 -20.36 -7.02
C GLY A 686 -5.35 -20.00 -6.16
N ALA A 687 -4.88 -18.74 -6.18
CA ALA A 687 -3.92 -18.26 -5.18
C ALA A 687 -4.57 -18.18 -3.79
N VAL A 688 -3.75 -18.18 -2.75
CA VAL A 688 -4.14 -17.66 -1.44
C VAL A 688 -4.19 -16.13 -1.59
N TYR A 689 -5.34 -15.64 -2.02
CA TYR A 689 -5.55 -14.23 -2.34
C TYR A 689 -5.98 -13.50 -1.08
N ASN A 690 -5.04 -12.80 -0.46
CA ASN A 690 -5.20 -12.28 0.91
C ASN A 690 -6.40 -11.35 1.10
N HIS A 691 -6.77 -10.57 0.08
CA HIS A 691 -7.96 -9.71 0.15
C HIS A 691 -9.26 -10.54 0.26
N ALA A 692 -9.42 -11.56 -0.57
CA ALA A 692 -10.58 -12.46 -0.50
C ALA A 692 -10.58 -13.30 0.79
N ALA A 693 -9.39 -13.71 1.25
CA ALA A 693 -9.23 -14.40 2.53
C ALA A 693 -9.66 -13.52 3.71
N ALA A 694 -9.32 -12.22 3.68
CA ALA A 694 -9.70 -11.28 4.75
C ALA A 694 -11.23 -11.13 4.87
N PHE A 695 -11.97 -11.11 3.75
CA PHE A 695 -13.43 -11.12 3.79
C PHE A 695 -13.99 -12.37 4.49
N TYR A 696 -13.43 -13.53 4.18
CA TYR A 696 -13.87 -14.77 4.80
C TYR A 696 -13.53 -14.82 6.29
N ILE A 697 -12.35 -14.36 6.67
CA ILE A 697 -11.92 -14.27 8.07
C ILE A 697 -12.83 -13.33 8.86
N TYR A 698 -13.18 -12.18 8.29
CA TYR A 698 -14.12 -11.27 8.89
C TYR A 698 -15.50 -11.93 9.07
N GLY A 699 -15.98 -12.65 8.03
CA GLY A 699 -17.20 -13.44 8.09
C GLY A 699 -17.17 -14.54 9.17
N LEU A 700 -16.03 -15.18 9.40
CA LEU A 700 -15.86 -16.16 10.48
C LEU A 700 -15.98 -15.52 11.86
N TYR A 701 -15.42 -14.32 12.09
CA TYR A 701 -15.61 -13.58 13.33
C TYR A 701 -17.08 -13.22 13.55
N GLU A 702 -17.78 -12.76 12.51
CA GLU A 702 -19.22 -12.48 12.59
C GLU A 702 -20.06 -13.74 12.88
N ALA A 703 -19.62 -14.91 12.43
CA ALA A 703 -20.24 -16.19 12.72
C ALA A 703 -19.85 -16.79 14.10
N GLY A 704 -18.93 -16.16 14.86
CA GLY A 704 -18.45 -16.64 16.14
C GLY A 704 -17.41 -17.76 16.05
N GLU A 705 -16.81 -17.99 14.89
CA GLU A 705 -15.81 -19.02 14.61
C GLU A 705 -14.38 -18.52 14.88
N GLN A 706 -14.14 -18.03 16.09
CA GLN A 706 -12.92 -17.30 16.49
C GLN A 706 -11.62 -18.09 16.32
N GLU A 707 -11.62 -19.39 16.60
CA GLU A 707 -10.43 -20.23 16.47
C GLU A 707 -10.01 -20.36 15.00
N HIS A 708 -11.01 -20.57 14.15
CA HIS A 708 -10.80 -20.70 12.73
C HIS A 708 -10.37 -19.38 12.11
N ALA A 709 -11.03 -18.28 12.48
CA ALA A 709 -10.71 -16.93 12.03
C ALA A 709 -9.26 -16.55 12.37
N TYR A 710 -8.86 -16.72 13.64
CA TYR A 710 -7.48 -16.41 14.06
C TYR A 710 -6.45 -17.29 13.35
N ARG A 711 -6.70 -18.57 13.22
CA ARG A 711 -5.80 -19.51 12.52
C ARG A 711 -5.53 -19.05 11.09
N LEU A 712 -6.54 -18.60 10.36
CA LEU A 712 -6.39 -18.08 9.00
C LEU A 712 -5.77 -16.70 8.94
N LEU A 713 -6.12 -15.81 9.88
CA LEU A 713 -5.52 -14.50 10.01
C LEU A 713 -4.00 -14.59 10.19
N ARG A 714 -3.56 -15.47 11.10
CA ARG A 714 -2.13 -15.69 11.37
C ARG A 714 -1.37 -16.21 10.14
N LYS A 715 -2.01 -16.99 9.28
CA LYS A 715 -1.42 -17.50 8.04
C LYS A 715 -1.20 -16.43 6.97
N MET A 716 -1.71 -15.21 7.14
CA MET A 716 -1.40 -14.11 6.23
C MET A 716 0.05 -13.60 6.39
N LEU A 717 0.69 -13.91 7.51
CA LEU A 717 2.08 -13.54 7.79
C LEU A 717 3.00 -14.76 7.66
N PRO A 718 4.24 -14.57 7.17
CA PRO A 718 5.29 -15.60 7.25
C PRO A 718 5.60 -15.97 8.70
N GLY A 719 5.93 -17.23 8.91
CA GLY A 719 6.33 -17.73 10.24
C GLY A 719 5.16 -18.27 11.09
N PRO A 720 5.41 -18.65 12.35
CA PRO A 720 6.73 -18.58 13.02
C PRO A 720 7.77 -19.61 12.55
N ASP A 721 7.33 -20.67 11.85
CA ASP A 721 8.23 -21.74 11.42
C ASP A 721 9.21 -21.27 10.34
N ARG A 722 10.49 -21.64 10.52
CA ARG A 722 11.53 -21.32 9.54
C ARG A 722 11.22 -21.87 8.15
N GLU A 723 10.65 -23.06 8.06
CA GLU A 723 10.29 -23.69 6.78
C GLU A 723 9.21 -22.89 6.05
N ASP A 724 8.22 -22.36 6.76
CA ASP A 724 7.20 -21.49 6.20
C ASP A 724 7.82 -20.20 5.63
N ILE A 725 8.71 -19.55 6.39
CA ILE A 725 9.39 -18.33 5.94
C ILE A 725 10.23 -18.60 4.67
N LEU A 726 10.97 -19.70 4.64
CA LEU A 726 11.78 -20.08 3.49
C LEU A 726 10.92 -20.39 2.25
N GLN A 727 9.78 -21.07 2.44
CA GLN A 727 8.86 -21.39 1.35
C GLN A 727 8.20 -20.11 0.79
N ARG A 728 7.81 -19.19 1.65
CA ARG A 728 7.21 -17.91 1.23
C ARG A 728 8.24 -16.98 0.58
N GLY A 729 9.49 -17.05 0.98
CA GLY A 729 10.56 -16.21 0.44
C GLY A 729 10.42 -14.74 0.81
N GLN A 730 9.78 -14.42 1.93
CA GLN A 730 9.41 -13.06 2.33
C GLN A 730 9.71 -12.80 3.81
N LEU A 731 10.14 -11.57 4.11
CA LEU A 731 10.20 -11.06 5.48
C LEU A 731 8.78 -10.67 5.96
N PRO A 732 8.46 -10.78 7.26
CA PRO A 732 7.14 -10.45 7.80
C PRO A 732 6.93 -8.92 7.98
N VAL A 733 7.23 -8.14 6.96
CA VAL A 733 7.15 -6.67 6.96
C VAL A 733 6.01 -6.11 6.10
N PHE A 734 5.24 -6.97 5.46
CA PHE A 734 4.03 -6.61 4.72
C PHE A 734 3.19 -7.85 4.43
N ILE A 735 1.91 -7.65 4.15
CA ILE A 735 1.03 -8.69 3.57
C ILE A 735 1.03 -8.49 2.06
N PRO A 736 1.44 -9.49 1.26
CA PRO A 736 1.40 -9.38 -0.20
C PRO A 736 -0.03 -9.51 -0.71
N ASN A 737 -0.28 -9.13 -1.94
CA ASN A 737 -1.58 -9.33 -2.57
C ASN A 737 -2.00 -10.80 -2.52
N TYR A 738 -1.06 -11.71 -2.82
CA TYR A 738 -1.32 -13.15 -2.71
C TYR A 738 -0.05 -13.96 -2.43
N TYR A 739 -0.23 -15.15 -1.88
CA TYR A 739 0.72 -16.24 -1.95
C TYR A 739 0.29 -17.22 -3.02
N ARG A 740 1.21 -17.87 -3.70
CA ARG A 740 0.86 -18.94 -4.65
C ARG A 740 0.05 -20.01 -3.94
N GLY A 741 -1.05 -20.41 -4.55
CA GLY A 741 -1.95 -21.45 -4.08
C GLY A 741 -1.89 -22.70 -4.96
N ALA A 742 -3.08 -23.28 -5.25
CA ALA A 742 -3.22 -24.56 -5.91
C ALA A 742 -2.39 -25.66 -5.22
N TYR A 743 -2.39 -25.65 -3.90
CA TYR A 743 -1.53 -26.53 -3.09
C TYR A 743 -1.70 -28.01 -3.45
N ARG A 744 -2.94 -28.46 -3.66
CA ARG A 744 -3.22 -29.85 -4.01
C ARG A 744 -2.76 -30.24 -5.42
N GLN A 745 -2.64 -29.25 -6.32
CA GLN A 745 -2.20 -29.44 -7.71
C GLN A 745 -0.69 -29.20 -7.88
N PHE A 746 -0.13 -28.17 -7.22
CA PHE A 746 1.25 -27.71 -7.37
C PHE A 746 1.94 -27.42 -6.01
N PRO A 747 2.09 -28.41 -5.13
CA PRO A 747 2.56 -28.20 -3.74
C PRO A 747 3.97 -27.58 -3.65
N LYS A 748 4.84 -27.81 -4.63
CA LYS A 748 6.22 -27.28 -4.62
C LYS A 748 6.30 -25.76 -4.76
N THR A 749 5.30 -25.14 -5.39
CA THR A 749 5.28 -23.70 -5.61
C THR A 749 4.29 -22.98 -4.72
N ALA A 750 3.37 -23.70 -4.08
CA ALA A 750 2.42 -23.14 -3.14
C ALA A 750 3.13 -22.46 -1.97
N GLY A 751 2.55 -21.38 -1.46
CA GLY A 751 3.11 -20.57 -0.37
C GLY A 751 4.06 -19.46 -0.83
N ARG A 752 4.64 -19.51 -2.02
CA ARG A 752 5.57 -18.47 -2.49
C ARG A 752 4.87 -17.12 -2.57
N SER A 753 5.50 -16.08 -1.99
CA SER A 753 4.99 -14.72 -2.04
C SER A 753 4.99 -14.17 -3.47
N SER A 754 3.95 -13.40 -3.81
CA SER A 754 3.92 -12.60 -5.04
C SER A 754 4.79 -11.37 -4.97
N HIS A 755 5.26 -10.97 -3.80
CA HIS A 755 5.95 -9.70 -3.52
C HIS A 755 5.18 -8.45 -3.99
N LEU A 756 3.88 -8.58 -4.24
CA LEU A 756 3.03 -7.44 -4.57
C LEU A 756 2.59 -6.72 -3.30
N PHE A 757 3.13 -5.53 -3.11
CA PHE A 757 2.81 -4.67 -1.97
C PHE A 757 1.41 -4.04 -2.10
N ASN A 758 0.99 -3.72 -3.32
CA ASN A 758 -0.32 -3.14 -3.60
C ASN A 758 -1.43 -4.16 -3.39
N THR A 759 -2.26 -3.95 -2.39
CA THR A 759 -3.38 -4.84 -2.04
C THR A 759 -4.46 -4.10 -1.24
N GLY A 760 -5.73 -4.46 -1.44
CA GLY A 760 -6.84 -4.02 -0.58
C GLY A 760 -6.94 -4.79 0.75
N THR A 761 -5.97 -5.64 1.05
CA THR A 761 -6.00 -6.55 2.20
C THR A 761 -5.83 -5.83 3.53
N ALA A 762 -4.89 -4.87 3.61
CA ALA A 762 -4.47 -4.28 4.88
C ALA A 762 -5.64 -3.65 5.69
N PRO A 763 -6.56 -2.86 5.10
CA PRO A 763 -7.72 -2.34 5.83
C PRO A 763 -8.64 -3.43 6.38
N TRP A 764 -8.85 -4.50 5.64
CA TRP A 764 -9.68 -5.62 6.08
C TRP A 764 -9.03 -6.44 7.19
N VAL A 765 -7.70 -6.63 7.13
CA VAL A 765 -6.95 -7.26 8.23
C VAL A 765 -7.06 -6.42 9.50
N TYR A 766 -6.99 -5.10 9.36
CA TYR A 766 -7.17 -4.19 10.50
C TYR A 766 -8.57 -4.32 11.11
N ARG A 767 -9.62 -4.42 10.28
CA ARG A 767 -10.98 -4.71 10.74
C ARG A 767 -11.08 -6.08 11.43
N CYS A 768 -10.48 -7.12 10.87
CA CYS A 768 -10.44 -8.44 11.51
C CYS A 768 -9.78 -8.39 12.90
N LEU A 769 -8.79 -7.51 13.09
CA LEU A 769 -8.16 -7.31 14.40
C LEU A 769 -9.05 -6.50 15.33
N VAL A 770 -9.50 -5.32 14.91
CA VAL A 770 -10.22 -4.37 15.75
C VAL A 770 -11.63 -4.88 16.05
N ASP A 771 -12.42 -5.19 15.01
CA ASP A 771 -13.83 -5.58 15.15
C ASP A 771 -13.98 -7.06 15.53
N GLY A 772 -13.08 -7.93 15.00
CA GLY A 772 -13.13 -9.36 15.21
C GLY A 772 -12.34 -9.79 16.45
N LEU A 773 -11.02 -9.95 16.33
CA LEU A 773 -10.16 -10.55 17.36
C LEU A 773 -10.27 -9.85 18.72
N PHE A 774 -10.10 -8.53 18.73
CA PHE A 774 -10.20 -7.73 19.95
C PHE A 774 -11.64 -7.25 20.25
N GLY A 775 -12.53 -7.27 19.26
CA GLY A 775 -13.94 -6.91 19.40
C GLY A 775 -14.15 -5.52 19.99
N VAL A 776 -13.31 -4.55 19.63
CA VAL A 776 -13.37 -3.17 20.13
C VAL A 776 -13.94 -2.25 19.04
N GLN A 777 -15.20 -2.48 18.72
CA GLN A 777 -15.89 -1.91 17.59
C GLN A 777 -16.59 -0.58 17.93
N GLY A 778 -16.40 0.45 17.12
CA GLY A 778 -17.20 1.66 17.16
C GLY A 778 -18.67 1.39 16.79
N THR A 779 -19.58 2.09 17.42
CA THR A 779 -21.02 2.09 17.11
C THR A 779 -21.57 3.49 17.29
N ALA A 780 -22.77 3.76 16.80
CA ALA A 780 -23.44 5.05 17.03
C ALA A 780 -23.57 5.40 18.53
N GLN A 781 -23.71 4.38 19.41
CA GLN A 781 -23.87 4.56 20.85
C GLN A 781 -22.55 4.70 21.61
N GLY A 782 -21.41 4.29 21.03
CA GLY A 782 -20.12 4.29 21.70
C GLY A 782 -19.21 3.16 21.25
N LEU A 783 -18.26 2.77 22.08
CA LEU A 783 -17.34 1.66 21.80
C LEU A 783 -17.87 0.37 22.44
N ARG A 784 -18.25 -0.59 21.59
CA ARG A 784 -18.62 -1.94 22.03
C ARG A 784 -17.37 -2.78 22.24
N ILE A 785 -17.30 -3.53 23.34
CA ILE A 785 -16.18 -4.40 23.66
C ILE A 785 -16.65 -5.84 23.80
N GLN A 786 -16.27 -6.69 22.87
CA GLN A 786 -16.64 -8.11 22.81
C GLN A 786 -15.52 -8.93 22.16
N PRO A 787 -14.40 -9.19 22.85
CA PRO A 787 -13.27 -9.90 22.29
C PRO A 787 -13.59 -11.34 21.90
N GLN A 788 -12.97 -11.79 20.81
CA GLN A 788 -13.06 -13.15 20.29
C GLN A 788 -11.64 -13.76 20.21
N LEU A 789 -10.96 -13.80 21.36
CA LEU A 789 -9.61 -14.32 21.46
C LEU A 789 -9.57 -15.85 21.32
N PRO A 790 -8.51 -16.41 20.71
CA PRO A 790 -8.27 -17.85 20.72
C PRO A 790 -8.31 -18.42 22.13
N SER A 791 -8.84 -19.64 22.29
CA SER A 791 -8.96 -20.31 23.58
C SER A 791 -7.62 -20.51 24.30
N ALA A 792 -6.55 -20.69 23.53
CA ALA A 792 -5.19 -20.81 24.05
C ALA A 792 -4.65 -19.53 24.71
N TRP A 793 -5.22 -18.35 24.40
CA TRP A 793 -4.76 -17.08 24.96
C TRP A 793 -5.41 -16.81 26.32
N GLN A 794 -4.58 -16.77 27.36
CA GLN A 794 -5.04 -16.47 28.71
C GLN A 794 -5.15 -14.96 28.95
N GLN A 795 -4.39 -14.17 28.20
CA GLN A 795 -4.38 -12.72 28.30
C GLN A 795 -4.03 -12.08 26.95
N ALA A 796 -4.49 -10.88 26.72
CA ALA A 796 -4.09 -9.98 25.67
C ALA A 796 -4.34 -8.54 26.08
N ALA A 797 -3.69 -7.59 25.42
CA ALA A 797 -3.99 -6.18 25.64
C ALA A 797 -4.06 -5.43 24.29
N ILE A 798 -4.85 -4.36 24.28
CA ILE A 798 -4.94 -3.45 23.14
C ILE A 798 -5.06 -2.02 23.64
N LYS A 799 -4.22 -1.14 23.07
CA LYS A 799 -4.40 0.31 23.21
C LYS A 799 -4.90 0.86 21.88
N ARG A 800 -5.91 1.70 21.93
CA ARG A 800 -6.40 2.41 20.75
C ARG A 800 -6.99 3.77 21.09
N SER A 801 -6.99 4.66 20.10
CA SER A 801 -7.80 5.88 20.15
C SER A 801 -9.21 5.61 19.63
N PHE A 802 -10.19 6.23 20.22
CA PHE A 802 -11.56 6.22 19.74
C PHE A 802 -12.24 7.55 20.08
N ARG A 803 -12.68 8.29 19.05
CA ARG A 803 -13.33 9.61 19.19
C ARG A 803 -12.55 10.59 20.09
N GLY A 804 -11.22 10.55 19.97
CA GLY A 804 -10.31 11.42 20.74
C GLY A 804 -9.95 10.92 22.14
N ALA A 805 -10.60 9.92 22.67
CA ALA A 805 -10.20 9.25 23.91
C ALA A 805 -9.13 8.18 23.63
N LEU A 806 -8.24 7.95 24.59
CA LEU A 806 -7.28 6.84 24.56
C LEU A 806 -7.76 5.75 25.51
N LEU A 807 -7.80 4.51 25.02
CA LEU A 807 -8.21 3.35 25.80
C LEU A 807 -7.05 2.38 25.93
N ASP A 808 -6.77 1.96 27.18
CA ASP A 808 -5.85 0.87 27.53
C ASP A 808 -6.69 -0.30 28.04
N ILE A 809 -6.85 -1.32 27.21
CA ILE A 809 -7.78 -2.42 27.42
C ILE A 809 -7.00 -3.69 27.72
N GLN A 810 -7.14 -4.20 28.94
CA GLN A 810 -6.55 -5.43 29.41
C GLN A 810 -7.59 -6.56 29.38
N ILE A 811 -7.31 -7.64 28.67
CA ILE A 811 -8.23 -8.76 28.50
C ILE A 811 -7.63 -9.99 29.16
N THR A 812 -8.39 -10.66 30.03
CA THR A 812 -7.94 -11.85 30.76
C THR A 812 -9.04 -12.90 30.85
N ARG A 813 -8.68 -14.17 30.83
CA ARG A 813 -9.62 -15.24 31.16
C ARG A 813 -9.69 -15.45 32.67
N ALA A 814 -10.89 -15.54 33.24
CA ALA A 814 -11.09 -15.64 34.66
C ALA A 814 -12.08 -16.76 35.03
N ALA A 815 -11.73 -17.53 36.06
CA ALA A 815 -12.62 -18.56 36.61
C ALA A 815 -13.89 -17.92 37.24
N GLY A 816 -15.02 -18.55 37.04
CA GLY A 816 -16.29 -18.06 37.57
C GLY A 816 -17.02 -17.02 36.74
N VAL A 817 -16.41 -16.60 35.62
CA VAL A 817 -17.04 -15.74 34.61
C VAL A 817 -17.76 -16.61 33.60
N SER A 818 -19.06 -16.37 33.37
CA SER A 818 -19.88 -17.14 32.42
C SER A 818 -20.14 -16.42 31.10
N ALA A 819 -19.90 -15.10 31.05
CA ALA A 819 -20.04 -14.25 29.89
C ALA A 819 -18.98 -13.14 29.96
N THR A 820 -18.69 -12.47 28.85
CA THR A 820 -17.77 -11.33 28.83
C THR A 820 -18.21 -10.25 29.79
N GLU A 821 -17.36 -9.82 30.69
CA GLU A 821 -17.55 -8.72 31.62
C GLU A 821 -16.57 -7.59 31.29
N VAL A 822 -17.08 -6.36 31.15
CA VAL A 822 -16.30 -5.16 30.84
C VAL A 822 -16.35 -4.20 32.03
N TYR A 823 -15.19 -3.77 32.50
CA TYR A 823 -15.04 -2.83 33.61
C TYR A 823 -14.24 -1.61 33.16
N VAL A 824 -14.74 -0.42 33.47
CA VAL A 824 -14.03 0.85 33.28
C VAL A 824 -13.77 1.47 34.65
N GLU A 825 -12.53 1.77 34.98
CA GLU A 825 -12.12 2.28 36.30
C GLU A 825 -12.71 1.45 37.45
N GLY A 826 -12.77 0.12 37.27
CA GLY A 826 -13.33 -0.83 38.25
C GLY A 826 -14.86 -0.91 38.30
N ARG A 827 -15.59 -0.15 37.48
CA ARG A 827 -17.07 -0.19 37.41
C ARG A 827 -17.50 -1.09 36.26
N LEU A 828 -18.39 -2.03 36.53
CA LEU A 828 -18.97 -2.91 35.50
C LEU A 828 -19.84 -2.10 34.51
N ILE A 829 -19.68 -2.38 33.23
CA ILE A 829 -20.49 -1.86 32.12
C ILE A 829 -21.37 -3.03 31.62
N PRO A 830 -22.65 -3.09 31.99
CA PRO A 830 -23.45 -4.29 31.77
C PRO A 830 -23.70 -4.68 30.32
N ASP A 831 -23.77 -3.68 29.41
CA ASP A 831 -23.99 -3.87 27.98
C ASP A 831 -22.66 -3.93 27.16
N GLY A 832 -21.51 -3.82 27.85
CA GLY A 832 -20.21 -3.83 27.21
C GLY A 832 -19.96 -2.63 26.25
N VAL A 833 -20.81 -1.58 26.31
CA VAL A 833 -20.70 -0.40 25.44
C VAL A 833 -20.23 0.82 26.26
N LEU A 834 -19.07 1.32 25.96
CA LEU A 834 -18.54 2.53 26.56
C LEU A 834 -19.12 3.74 25.85
N LYS A 835 -19.94 4.50 26.56
CA LYS A 835 -20.63 5.70 26.07
C LYS A 835 -19.97 6.95 26.65
N ASP A 836 -20.17 8.08 26.01
CA ASP A 836 -19.80 9.42 26.51
C ASP A 836 -18.31 9.51 26.92
N LEU A 837 -17.41 9.05 26.01
CA LEU A 837 -15.98 9.14 26.21
C LEU A 837 -15.49 10.58 25.98
N ASP A 838 -14.76 11.11 26.95
CA ASP A 838 -14.19 12.47 26.87
C ASP A 838 -12.95 12.49 25.99
N SER A 839 -12.90 13.40 25.02
CA SER A 839 -11.73 13.59 24.18
C SER A 839 -10.51 14.03 25.02
N GLY A 840 -9.35 13.40 24.76
CA GLY A 840 -8.12 13.63 25.51
C GLY A 840 -7.98 12.85 26.81
N ALA A 841 -9.04 12.12 27.23
CA ALA A 841 -8.97 11.28 28.43
C ALA A 841 -8.35 9.90 28.11
N LEU A 842 -7.70 9.32 29.13
CA LEU A 842 -7.21 7.94 29.12
C LEU A 842 -8.12 7.08 30.02
N TYR A 843 -8.67 6.02 29.44
CA TYR A 843 -9.52 5.06 30.17
C TYR A 843 -8.80 3.73 30.36
N GLN A 844 -8.77 3.25 31.62
CA GLN A 844 -8.32 1.91 31.96
C GLN A 844 -9.49 0.94 31.91
N VAL A 845 -9.44 0.01 30.97
CA VAL A 845 -10.52 -0.95 30.74
C VAL A 845 -10.04 -2.36 31.06
N GLN A 846 -10.79 -3.09 31.85
CA GLN A 846 -10.53 -4.49 32.16
C GLN A 846 -11.64 -5.34 31.57
N VAL A 847 -11.28 -6.36 30.81
CA VAL A 847 -12.19 -7.31 30.21
C VAL A 847 -11.92 -8.70 30.77
N LYS A 848 -12.96 -9.35 31.30
CA LYS A 848 -12.87 -10.73 31.77
C LYS A 848 -13.64 -11.63 30.85
N LEU A 849 -12.97 -12.62 30.29
CA LEU A 849 -13.57 -13.65 29.45
C LEU A 849 -13.77 -14.95 30.25
N PRO A 850 -14.76 -15.78 29.88
CA PRO A 850 -14.86 -17.14 30.41
C PRO A 850 -13.60 -17.95 30.16
N VAL A 851 -13.25 -18.85 31.07
CA VAL A 851 -12.28 -19.90 30.83
C VAL A 851 -12.96 -20.93 29.90
N VAL A 852 -12.31 -21.26 28.77
CA VAL A 852 -12.81 -22.23 27.78
C VAL A 852 -12.44 -23.64 28.21
#